data_253d46b87c25e270bb0356a94f9139d2
#
_entry.id   253d46b87c25e270bb0356a94f9139d2
#
_cell.length_a   1.000
_cell.length_b   1.000
_cell.length_c   1.000
_cell.angle_alpha   90.00
_cell.angle_beta   90.00
_cell.angle_gamma   90.00
#
_symmetry.space_group_name_H-M   'P 1'
#
loop_
_entity.id
_entity.type
_entity.pdbx_description
1 polymer ?
#
loop_
_entity_poly.entity_id
_entity_poly.type
_entity_poly.pdbx_seq_one_letter_code
_entity_poly.pdbx_strand_id
1 'polypeptide(L)'
;MRLISLCVLALRRIANQRALMLCLLLGMTIGVGMLATIPTFVSAAQTRVLRGQLAAENLSRNPIGKNAANNPEPFALKFTFLGLGRDVLGVPDYDDLNRFMATQVAPNTLLPVRYLIRYIATDNWSAQPGDDTWRRYPNRDEQGPIAYLSLDTMTDFERHITLDEGALPSDFGLSPSAAAVPLASPIPNLPLIEGLVTREFANKFGVQVGDVFSLTVSEKNKDGVRDVAMLARVTGVWVPINSNDEYWIVSPRGLNNTLMLSEHTLLQRVAPMRNEFMTMVIWNYMLDDGQLTIESAAPLLARADTLNAEASQKRESLSLTQTALTRAIRRYVSASQELITLMFIFSLPILAVVLAFILLISSMVVQQQAGELAILRSRGASGSDILLLYTIQSLILGAAALGLGMALSMGLATLMINTQSFLRFAPAEAFTPITAIPPMAWRLGIYAALVGALATIVPAMDAARRNILSYAAERGRAGKRPFWQRAFLDVALLAFCGYGYYQMVSAGSLGTLGTIMQISSQAASPQAIVDPLRDPVRFLLPMLSLTALGLLVVRVTPFIFRFSAWVMEPVRPFTPLFLALRDLGRSPRLYTAPLALLIFTLGIAAYGASIARTLDQHLIDSNYLNVGADMRLIETGESNKPPVFGSGPNFTVNTSTEPELLTFVPVEEHLNIPGVQAAARAANLPAWGRTTGGRKREDRSRILLIDRLPFQNVATAAFRDDYSYRDFNGMINELAKSPDSILIERRYLFDKKLQMGNKIVVEVQAFGDWVPITYTVRDVFDAFPIIAGGDAPFALGNFYVANMDYTYEKLGRETAYDVLLKTAPGLTAGEVAKQALDLNIITIQYHDTRQKIFEAQQQPDRQGLFGTLSAGFLVMTALTMIGFMVYALLSFRRRAIELGTLRALGLSARQMSVYLIFTQIALVGLGALAGSVIGIGISFLFIPLLQVSGSALIAPIPAFIPRIDWQNISLLYAALGAALSLVLIFSLLFLRRLRVFEVVKMGAT
;
A
#
# COMPACT_ATOMS: atom_id res chain seq x y z
N MET A 1 -36.39 4.48 44.88
CA MET A 1 -35.67 3.68 45.89
C MET A 1 -35.16 2.33 45.39
N ARG A 2 -35.93 1.48 44.67
CA ARG A 2 -35.48 0.17 44.16
C ARG A 2 -34.22 0.22 43.30
N LEU A 3 -34.11 1.16 42.35
CA LEU A 3 -32.96 1.30 41.45
C LEU A 3 -31.68 1.68 42.23
N ILE A 4 -31.76 2.59 43.20
CA ILE A 4 -30.59 3.03 43.99
C ILE A 4 -30.08 1.87 44.85
N SER A 5 -30.97 1.08 45.47
CA SER A 5 -30.55 -0.10 46.23
C SER A 5 -29.90 -1.18 45.38
N LEU A 6 -30.36 -1.38 44.14
CA LEU A 6 -29.76 -2.30 43.17
C LEU A 6 -28.38 -1.81 42.68
N CYS A 7 -28.19 -0.50 42.47
CA CYS A 7 -26.89 0.10 42.14
C CYS A 7 -25.89 -0.09 43.29
N VAL A 8 -26.27 0.18 44.53
CA VAL A 8 -25.42 -0.03 45.71
C VAL A 8 -25.05 -1.51 45.87
N LEU A 9 -26.03 -2.42 45.64
CA LEU A 9 -25.80 -3.84 45.69
C LEU A 9 -24.83 -4.28 44.58
N ALA A 10 -24.97 -3.76 43.34
CA ALA A 10 -24.06 -4.03 42.22
C ALA A 10 -22.63 -3.58 42.55
N LEU A 11 -22.44 -2.38 43.08
CA LEU A 11 -21.13 -1.85 43.50
C LEU A 11 -20.49 -2.71 44.60
N ARG A 12 -21.28 -3.09 45.63
CA ARG A 12 -20.76 -3.99 46.69
C ARG A 12 -20.35 -5.35 46.15
N ARG A 13 -21.08 -5.90 45.17
CA ARG A 13 -20.72 -7.16 44.50
C ARG A 13 -19.44 -7.05 43.69
N ILE A 14 -19.29 -5.94 42.96
CA ILE A 14 -18.03 -5.65 42.24
C ILE A 14 -16.85 -5.62 43.22
N ALA A 15 -17.03 -4.93 44.37
CA ALA A 15 -16.01 -4.81 45.42
C ALA A 15 -15.68 -6.14 46.11
N ASN A 16 -16.65 -7.02 46.31
CA ASN A 16 -16.46 -8.30 47.00
C ASN A 16 -15.78 -9.37 46.11
N GLN A 17 -15.95 -9.29 44.77
CA GLN A 17 -15.39 -10.25 43.85
C GLN A 17 -14.33 -9.62 42.91
N ARG A 18 -13.43 -8.83 43.53
CA ARG A 18 -12.45 -7.98 42.81
C ARG A 18 -11.71 -8.67 41.68
N ALA A 19 -11.19 -9.90 41.90
CA ALA A 19 -10.38 -10.58 40.92
C ALA A 19 -11.15 -10.92 39.63
N LEU A 20 -12.35 -11.52 39.73
CA LEU A 20 -13.17 -11.88 38.58
C LEU A 20 -13.76 -10.67 37.85
N MET A 21 -14.18 -9.65 38.61
CA MET A 21 -14.68 -8.40 38.04
C MET A 21 -13.58 -7.64 37.33
N LEU A 22 -12.37 -7.65 37.86
CA LEU A 22 -11.20 -7.07 37.21
C LEU A 22 -10.86 -7.80 35.89
N CYS A 23 -10.95 -9.12 35.87
CA CYS A 23 -10.74 -9.90 34.62
C CYS A 23 -11.83 -9.60 33.58
N LEU A 24 -13.10 -9.42 34.05
CA LEU A 24 -14.19 -9.05 33.14
C LEU A 24 -14.00 -7.64 32.59
N LEU A 25 -13.64 -6.69 33.47
CA LEU A 25 -13.30 -5.32 33.09
C LEU A 25 -12.17 -5.29 32.06
N LEU A 26 -11.09 -6.02 32.32
CA LEU A 26 -9.96 -6.13 31.38
C LEU A 26 -10.39 -6.69 30.03
N GLY A 27 -11.19 -7.77 29.99
CA GLY A 27 -11.74 -8.31 28.76
C GLY A 27 -12.56 -7.29 27.97
N MET A 28 -13.45 -6.54 28.66
CA MET A 28 -14.24 -5.48 28.03
C MET A 28 -13.36 -4.30 27.57
N THR A 29 -12.38 -3.89 28.39
CA THR A 29 -11.41 -2.83 28.04
C THR A 29 -10.63 -3.19 26.79
N ILE A 30 -10.18 -4.42 26.67
CA ILE A 30 -9.47 -4.93 25.50
C ILE A 30 -10.38 -4.96 24.29
N GLY A 31 -11.63 -5.40 24.43
CA GLY A 31 -12.61 -5.41 23.33
C GLY A 31 -12.89 -4.01 22.80
N VAL A 32 -13.11 -3.05 23.68
CA VAL A 32 -13.27 -1.63 23.33
C VAL A 32 -12.01 -1.08 22.70
N GLY A 33 -10.85 -1.32 23.32
CA GLY A 33 -9.56 -0.85 22.83
C GLY A 33 -9.26 -1.34 21.42
N MET A 34 -9.39 -2.65 21.16
CA MET A 34 -9.13 -3.23 19.83
C MET A 34 -10.04 -2.67 18.74
N LEU A 35 -11.35 -2.51 19.03
CA LEU A 35 -12.27 -1.99 18.01
C LEU A 35 -12.06 -0.50 17.77
N ALA A 36 -11.77 0.29 18.81
CA ALA A 36 -11.46 1.71 18.68
C ALA A 36 -10.08 1.99 18.07
N THR A 37 -9.15 1.03 18.14
CA THR A 37 -7.79 1.14 17.57
C THR A 37 -7.84 1.29 16.05
N ILE A 38 -8.78 0.61 15.36
CA ILE A 38 -8.88 0.66 13.90
C ILE A 38 -9.03 2.11 13.39
N PRO A 39 -10.08 2.86 13.73
CA PRO A 39 -10.23 4.23 13.26
C PRO A 39 -9.14 5.18 13.80
N THR A 40 -8.62 4.92 15.00
CA THR A 40 -7.53 5.73 15.57
C THR A 40 -6.24 5.57 14.77
N PHE A 41 -5.87 4.36 14.41
CA PHE A 41 -4.74 4.07 13.54
C PHE A 41 -4.97 4.65 12.14
N VAL A 42 -6.14 4.39 11.54
CA VAL A 42 -6.45 4.83 10.18
C VAL A 42 -6.35 6.34 10.07
N SER A 43 -6.90 7.11 11.01
CA SER A 43 -6.81 8.57 10.97
C SER A 43 -5.37 9.08 11.05
N ALA A 44 -4.54 8.46 11.89
CA ALA A 44 -3.12 8.80 12.01
C ALA A 44 -2.32 8.40 10.76
N ALA A 45 -2.58 7.20 10.23
CA ALA A 45 -1.96 6.70 9.01
C ALA A 45 -2.33 7.53 7.79
N GLN A 46 -3.59 7.94 7.67
CA GLN A 46 -4.09 8.79 6.59
C GLN A 46 -3.36 10.13 6.50
N THR A 47 -3.06 10.76 7.64
CA THR A 47 -2.27 12.01 7.65
C THR A 47 -0.87 11.78 7.07
N ARG A 48 -0.24 10.67 7.43
CA ARG A 48 1.10 10.30 6.92
C ARG A 48 1.07 9.97 5.43
N VAL A 49 0.05 9.22 4.99
CA VAL A 49 -0.14 8.86 3.57
C VAL A 49 -0.34 10.08 2.72
N LEU A 50 -1.25 10.97 3.11
CA LEU A 50 -1.56 12.17 2.34
C LEU A 50 -0.31 13.04 2.16
N ARG A 51 0.42 13.30 3.25
CA ARG A 51 1.69 14.05 3.18
C ARG A 51 2.76 13.33 2.39
N GLY A 52 2.88 12.00 2.56
CA GLY A 52 3.84 11.18 1.82
C GLY A 52 3.54 11.12 0.33
N GLN A 53 2.28 11.00 -0.07
CA GLN A 53 1.88 11.00 -1.49
C GLN A 53 2.12 12.36 -2.13
N LEU A 54 1.83 13.46 -1.44
CA LEU A 54 2.14 14.80 -1.92
C LEU A 54 3.65 15.00 -2.10
N ALA A 55 4.46 14.54 -1.15
CA ALA A 55 5.92 14.62 -1.25
C ALA A 55 6.48 13.71 -2.37
N ALA A 56 5.96 12.49 -2.50
CA ALA A 56 6.41 11.52 -3.50
C ALA A 56 6.10 11.98 -4.94
N GLU A 57 4.93 12.56 -5.18
CA GLU A 57 4.59 13.13 -6.49
C GLU A 57 5.48 14.31 -6.86
N ASN A 58 5.88 15.11 -5.87
CA ASN A 58 6.83 16.21 -6.08
C ASN A 58 8.25 15.70 -6.36
N LEU A 59 8.67 14.57 -5.74
CA LEU A 59 9.99 13.96 -5.93
C LEU A 59 10.08 13.11 -7.20
N SER A 60 9.01 12.45 -7.62
CA SER A 60 9.03 11.52 -8.76
C SER A 60 9.31 12.19 -10.11
N ARG A 61 9.28 13.51 -10.17
CA ARG A 61 9.53 14.33 -11.36
C ARG A 61 10.82 15.13 -11.31
N ASN A 62 11.69 14.88 -10.34
CA ASN A 62 13.03 15.50 -10.30
C ASN A 62 14.05 14.57 -10.98
N PRO A 63 14.22 14.61 -12.31
CA PRO A 63 15.33 13.93 -12.93
C PRO A 63 16.64 14.62 -12.47
N ILE A 64 17.56 13.84 -11.94
CA ILE A 64 18.89 14.30 -11.56
C ILE A 64 19.69 14.46 -12.86
N GLY A 65 19.93 15.69 -13.27
CA GLY A 65 20.76 16.00 -14.43
C GLY A 65 20.94 17.51 -14.59
N LYS A 66 22.05 17.94 -15.20
CA LYS A 66 22.37 19.35 -15.46
C LYS A 66 21.28 20.14 -16.23
N ASN A 67 20.35 19.43 -16.84
CA ASN A 67 19.27 19.97 -17.67
C ASN A 67 17.86 19.73 -17.16
N ALA A 68 17.69 19.16 -15.97
CA ALA A 68 16.39 18.95 -15.38
C ALA A 68 15.88 20.26 -14.79
N ALA A 69 14.82 20.80 -15.36
CA ALA A 69 14.05 21.85 -14.71
C ALA A 69 13.34 21.22 -13.49
N ASN A 70 13.91 21.44 -12.32
CA ASN A 70 13.32 21.06 -11.03
C ASN A 70 12.15 21.99 -10.71
N ASN A 71 11.09 21.97 -11.52
CA ASN A 71 9.84 22.64 -11.14
C ASN A 71 9.01 21.68 -10.32
N PRO A 72 8.87 21.88 -9.00
CA PRO A 72 7.87 21.17 -8.23
C PRO A 72 6.51 21.45 -8.87
N GLU A 73 5.72 20.41 -9.12
CA GLU A 73 4.34 20.65 -9.56
C GLU A 73 3.61 21.42 -8.48
N PRO A 74 3.01 22.58 -8.83
CA PRO A 74 2.35 23.42 -7.86
C PRO A 74 1.14 22.72 -7.23
N PHE A 75 0.86 23.06 -5.98
CA PHE A 75 -0.35 22.65 -5.29
C PHE A 75 -1.56 23.40 -5.86
N ALA A 76 -2.05 22.91 -6.99
CA ALA A 76 -2.99 23.66 -7.81
C ALA A 76 -4.04 22.78 -8.49
N LEU A 77 -5.16 23.40 -8.86
CA LEU A 77 -6.12 22.89 -9.83
C LEU A 77 -5.87 23.58 -11.17
N LYS A 78 -5.43 22.82 -12.16
CA LYS A 78 -5.03 23.30 -13.48
C LYS A 78 -6.07 22.93 -14.52
N PHE A 79 -6.85 23.90 -14.97
CA PHE A 79 -7.75 23.74 -16.10
C PHE A 79 -7.03 24.14 -17.39
N THR A 80 -7.06 23.26 -18.37
CA THR A 80 -6.40 23.48 -19.66
C THR A 80 -7.42 23.36 -20.78
N PHE A 81 -7.52 24.41 -21.58
CA PHE A 81 -8.07 24.35 -22.92
C PHE A 81 -6.93 24.06 -23.89
N LEU A 82 -7.08 23.02 -24.69
CA LEU A 82 -6.12 22.67 -25.73
C LEU A 82 -6.85 22.52 -27.06
N GLY A 83 -6.68 23.55 -27.90
CA GLY A 83 -7.24 23.60 -29.25
C GLY A 83 -6.46 22.68 -30.19
N LEU A 84 -7.01 21.51 -30.48
CA LEU A 84 -6.44 20.58 -31.46
C LEU A 84 -7.17 20.75 -32.82
N GLY A 85 -6.48 21.27 -33.80
CA GLY A 85 -6.90 21.33 -35.18
C GLY A 85 -7.98 22.38 -35.52
N ARG A 86 -9.25 22.19 -35.14
CA ARG A 86 -10.36 23.07 -35.51
C ARG A 86 -10.99 23.82 -34.33
N ASP A 87 -10.61 23.54 -33.13
CA ASP A 87 -11.13 24.14 -31.91
C ASP A 87 -10.13 25.16 -31.38
N VAL A 88 -10.20 26.40 -31.89
CA VAL A 88 -9.35 27.53 -31.53
C VAL A 88 -10.23 28.61 -30.93
N LEU A 89 -9.79 29.27 -29.83
CA LEU A 89 -10.58 30.31 -29.17
C LEU A 89 -10.40 31.69 -29.80
N GLY A 90 -11.51 32.37 -29.95
CA GLY A 90 -11.55 33.83 -30.11
C GLY A 90 -11.80 34.53 -28.78
N VAL A 91 -11.74 35.87 -28.79
CA VAL A 91 -11.96 36.69 -27.58
C VAL A 91 -13.33 36.45 -26.95
N PRO A 92 -14.46 36.39 -27.69
CA PRO A 92 -15.76 36.15 -27.08
C PRO A 92 -15.86 34.83 -26.32
N ASP A 93 -15.30 33.76 -26.91
CA ASP A 93 -15.28 32.43 -26.31
C ASP A 93 -14.36 32.41 -25.07
N TYR A 94 -13.19 33.06 -25.17
CA TYR A 94 -12.27 33.23 -24.06
C TYR A 94 -12.92 33.94 -22.88
N ASP A 95 -13.63 35.06 -23.14
CA ASP A 95 -14.31 35.84 -22.11
C ASP A 95 -15.44 35.04 -21.44
N ASP A 96 -16.16 34.20 -22.19
CA ASP A 96 -17.21 33.34 -21.64
C ASP A 96 -16.58 32.23 -20.74
N LEU A 97 -15.49 31.62 -21.19
CA LEU A 97 -14.74 30.65 -20.38
C LEU A 97 -14.10 31.30 -19.15
N ASN A 98 -13.50 32.46 -19.29
CA ASN A 98 -12.88 33.18 -18.18
C ASN A 98 -13.92 33.60 -17.13
N ARG A 99 -15.12 33.99 -17.56
CA ARG A 99 -16.26 34.25 -16.67
C ARG A 99 -16.73 33.00 -15.97
N PHE A 100 -16.84 31.88 -16.68
CA PHE A 100 -17.15 30.59 -16.09
C PHE A 100 -16.11 30.19 -15.02
N MET A 101 -14.82 30.35 -15.33
CA MET A 101 -13.74 30.06 -14.39
C MET A 101 -13.82 30.95 -13.14
N ALA A 102 -14.12 32.22 -13.28
CA ALA A 102 -14.22 33.15 -12.17
C ALA A 102 -15.47 32.95 -11.29
N THR A 103 -16.63 32.61 -11.91
CA THR A 103 -17.92 32.54 -11.20
C THR A 103 -18.28 31.15 -10.71
N GLN A 104 -17.84 30.10 -11.40
CA GLN A 104 -18.19 28.70 -11.08
C GLN A 104 -17.03 27.91 -10.48
N VAL A 105 -15.80 28.11 -10.97
CA VAL A 105 -14.66 27.33 -10.53
C VAL A 105 -14.02 27.94 -9.28
N ALA A 106 -13.64 29.22 -9.32
CA ALA A 106 -12.93 29.89 -8.23
C ALA A 106 -13.62 29.79 -6.85
N PRO A 107 -14.95 30.07 -6.71
CA PRO A 107 -15.61 29.97 -5.40
C PRO A 107 -15.85 28.54 -4.93
N ASN A 108 -15.68 27.54 -5.81
CA ASN A 108 -16.02 26.14 -5.57
C ASN A 108 -14.80 25.23 -5.40
N THR A 109 -13.61 25.78 -5.19
CA THR A 109 -12.36 25.02 -5.02
C THR A 109 -12.23 24.32 -3.66
N LEU A 110 -13.12 24.60 -2.69
CA LEU A 110 -13.12 24.10 -1.29
C LEU A 110 -11.90 24.50 -0.45
N LEU A 111 -10.80 24.88 -1.07
CA LEU A 111 -9.61 25.44 -0.42
C LEU A 111 -9.42 26.88 -0.88
N PRO A 112 -8.87 27.74 -0.03
CA PRO A 112 -8.59 29.12 -0.42
C PRO A 112 -7.63 29.17 -1.61
N VAL A 113 -7.97 29.97 -2.59
CA VAL A 113 -7.09 30.27 -3.72
C VAL A 113 -6.11 31.36 -3.29
N ARG A 114 -4.81 31.09 -3.33
CA ARG A 114 -3.76 32.09 -3.05
C ARG A 114 -3.68 33.11 -4.19
N TYR A 115 -3.58 32.63 -5.42
CA TYR A 115 -3.59 33.42 -6.65
C TYR A 115 -3.92 32.54 -7.86
N LEU A 116 -4.33 33.21 -8.95
CA LEU A 116 -4.64 32.58 -10.22
C LEU A 116 -3.56 32.98 -11.24
N ILE A 117 -2.96 32.01 -11.88
CA ILE A 117 -2.08 32.22 -13.02
C ILE A 117 -2.83 31.78 -14.28
N ARG A 118 -2.93 32.70 -15.23
CA ARG A 118 -3.44 32.45 -16.57
C ARG A 118 -2.27 32.46 -17.56
N TYR A 119 -2.26 31.50 -18.44
CA TYR A 119 -1.33 31.42 -19.55
C TYR A 119 -2.12 31.25 -20.83
N ILE A 120 -1.84 32.06 -21.82
CA ILE A 120 -2.47 32.03 -23.12
C ILE A 120 -1.36 31.90 -24.16
N ALA A 121 -1.49 30.93 -25.05
CA ALA A 121 -0.59 30.72 -26.17
C ALA A 121 -1.38 30.71 -27.49
N THR A 122 -0.77 31.33 -28.51
CA THR A 122 -1.30 31.31 -29.86
C THR A 122 -0.66 30.19 -30.68
N ASP A 123 -1.07 30.05 -31.92
CA ASP A 123 -0.34 29.28 -32.91
C ASP A 123 0.98 29.98 -33.30
N ASN A 124 1.83 29.25 -34.04
CA ASN A 124 3.14 29.74 -34.41
C ASN A 124 3.06 30.70 -35.62
N TRP A 125 3.69 31.83 -35.47
CA TRP A 125 3.88 32.85 -36.49
C TRP A 125 5.25 32.73 -37.13
N SER A 126 5.33 32.85 -38.43
CA SER A 126 6.58 32.89 -39.19
C SER A 126 7.22 34.26 -39.00
N ALA A 127 8.39 34.34 -38.41
CA ALA A 127 9.13 35.57 -38.19
C ALA A 127 10.17 35.80 -39.27
N GLN A 128 10.07 36.93 -40.00
CA GLN A 128 10.99 37.39 -41.01
C GLN A 128 11.56 38.74 -40.60
N PRO A 129 12.79 39.13 -40.97
CA PRO A 129 13.28 40.48 -40.73
C PRO A 129 12.34 41.52 -41.33
N GLY A 130 12.02 42.56 -40.57
CA GLY A 130 11.16 43.67 -41.01
C GLY A 130 11.90 44.71 -41.88
N ASP A 131 13.22 44.60 -42.01
CA ASP A 131 14.09 45.51 -42.73
C ASP A 131 15.26 44.77 -43.41
N ASP A 132 16.19 45.49 -44.05
CA ASP A 132 17.36 44.91 -44.74
C ASP A 132 18.43 44.30 -43.78
N THR A 133 18.13 44.10 -42.50
CA THR A 133 19.04 43.58 -41.48
C THR A 133 19.24 42.05 -41.55
N TRP A 134 18.63 41.37 -42.51
CA TRP A 134 18.66 39.91 -42.66
C TRP A 134 20.06 39.26 -42.68
N ARG A 135 21.09 40.06 -43.07
CA ARG A 135 22.50 39.57 -43.07
C ARG A 135 23.09 39.37 -41.68
N ARG A 136 22.47 39.84 -40.64
CA ARG A 136 22.92 39.67 -39.24
C ARG A 136 22.60 38.31 -38.65
N TYR A 137 21.62 37.61 -39.24
CA TYR A 137 21.12 36.39 -38.61
C TYR A 137 21.85 35.15 -39.12
N PRO A 138 22.50 34.35 -38.28
CA PRO A 138 23.18 33.13 -38.66
C PRO A 138 22.20 32.05 -39.15
N ASN A 139 22.66 31.19 -40.05
CA ASN A 139 21.92 30.01 -40.55
C ASN A 139 20.63 30.27 -41.32
N ARG A 140 20.60 31.25 -42.20
CA ARG A 140 19.47 31.57 -43.05
C ARG A 140 19.63 31.02 -44.47
N ASP A 141 18.65 30.23 -44.94
CA ASP A 141 18.38 30.09 -46.36
C ASP A 141 17.72 31.41 -46.88
N GLU A 142 18.14 31.93 -48.01
CA GLU A 142 17.83 33.28 -48.53
C GLU A 142 16.32 33.63 -48.61
N GLN A 143 15.40 32.68 -48.40
CA GLN A 143 13.94 32.88 -48.53
C GLN A 143 13.13 32.31 -47.33
N GLY A 144 13.73 31.74 -46.28
CA GLY A 144 13.04 31.12 -45.16
C GLY A 144 12.79 32.05 -43.94
N PRO A 145 11.85 31.75 -43.04
CA PRO A 145 11.69 32.47 -41.79
C PRO A 145 12.91 32.24 -40.88
N ILE A 146 13.27 33.25 -40.06
CA ILE A 146 14.34 33.12 -39.04
C ILE A 146 13.90 32.13 -37.98
N ALA A 147 12.63 32.22 -37.54
CA ALA A 147 12.06 31.38 -36.50
C ALA A 147 10.52 31.31 -36.66
N TYR A 148 9.94 30.32 -36.01
CA TYR A 148 8.50 30.31 -35.76
C TYR A 148 8.30 30.65 -34.29
N LEU A 149 7.48 31.68 -34.00
CA LEU A 149 7.23 32.22 -32.69
C LEU A 149 5.75 32.07 -32.31
N SER A 150 5.44 31.60 -31.13
CA SER A 150 4.12 31.81 -30.54
C SER A 150 4.03 33.16 -29.84
N LEU A 151 2.84 33.73 -29.81
CA LEU A 151 2.56 34.95 -29.08
C LEU A 151 1.88 34.60 -27.79
N ASP A 152 2.63 34.66 -26.70
CA ASP A 152 2.18 34.15 -25.42
C ASP A 152 2.03 35.27 -24.38
N THR A 153 1.14 35.05 -23.43
CA THR A 153 1.01 35.95 -22.27
C THR A 153 0.80 35.12 -20.99
N MET A 154 1.30 35.66 -19.88
CA MET A 154 1.19 35.06 -18.57
C MET A 154 0.92 36.11 -17.51
N THR A 155 0.00 35.84 -16.58
CA THR A 155 -0.39 36.81 -15.54
C THR A 155 0.80 37.18 -14.64
N ASP A 156 1.02 38.49 -14.37
CA ASP A 156 2.09 39.02 -13.52
C ASP A 156 3.52 38.59 -13.94
N PHE A 157 3.72 38.33 -15.23
CA PHE A 157 4.98 37.86 -15.80
C PHE A 157 6.19 38.73 -15.44
N GLU A 158 6.00 40.03 -15.46
CA GLU A 158 7.04 41.03 -15.18
C GLU A 158 7.64 40.92 -13.77
N ARG A 159 6.93 40.31 -12.81
CA ARG A 159 7.40 40.14 -11.44
C ARG A 159 8.32 38.94 -11.26
N HIS A 160 8.34 38.02 -12.22
CA HIS A 160 9.08 36.76 -12.13
C HIS A 160 10.29 36.70 -13.07
N ILE A 161 10.59 37.79 -13.76
CA ILE A 161 11.70 37.92 -14.70
C ILE A 161 12.65 39.05 -14.31
N THR A 162 13.87 38.93 -14.77
CA THR A 162 14.85 40.01 -14.82
C THR A 162 15.14 40.35 -16.28
N LEU A 163 15.13 41.62 -16.63
CA LEU A 163 15.61 42.05 -17.94
C LEU A 163 17.11 42.05 -17.97
N ASP A 164 17.68 41.29 -18.89
CA ASP A 164 19.12 41.28 -19.12
C ASP A 164 19.53 42.42 -20.04
N GLU A 165 18.66 42.75 -21.03
CA GLU A 165 18.84 43.89 -21.94
C GLU A 165 17.48 44.52 -22.28
N GLY A 166 17.44 45.82 -22.54
CA GLY A 166 16.26 46.56 -23.00
C GLY A 166 15.30 47.03 -21.90
N ALA A 167 14.03 47.12 -22.22
CA ALA A 167 12.98 47.60 -21.32
C ALA A 167 11.69 46.78 -21.51
N LEU A 168 10.79 46.83 -20.50
CA LEU A 168 9.45 46.24 -20.62
C LEU A 168 8.67 46.98 -21.73
N PRO A 169 7.86 46.24 -22.51
CA PRO A 169 6.89 46.84 -23.43
C PRO A 169 6.00 47.88 -22.74
N SER A 170 5.63 48.90 -23.45
CA SER A 170 4.82 50.04 -22.94
C SER A 170 3.47 49.62 -22.37
N ASP A 171 2.94 48.53 -22.82
CA ASP A 171 1.62 47.99 -22.47
C ASP A 171 1.62 47.02 -21.26
N PHE A 172 2.79 46.69 -20.67
CA PHE A 172 2.86 45.87 -19.47
C PHE A 172 2.31 46.62 -18.26
N GLY A 173 1.50 45.96 -17.47
CA GLY A 173 0.82 46.55 -16.30
C GLY A 173 -0.49 47.27 -16.62
N LEU A 174 -0.88 47.40 -17.91
CA LEU A 174 -2.19 47.92 -18.29
C LEU A 174 -3.29 46.87 -18.11
N SER A 175 -4.49 47.35 -17.73
CA SER A 175 -5.67 46.48 -17.71
C SER A 175 -5.97 45.94 -19.12
N PRO A 176 -6.37 44.67 -19.26
CA PRO A 176 -6.73 44.05 -20.53
C PRO A 176 -7.81 44.82 -21.30
N SER A 177 -8.67 45.60 -20.61
CA SER A 177 -9.74 46.41 -21.14
C SER A 177 -9.36 47.89 -21.39
N ALA A 178 -8.13 48.29 -21.12
CA ALA A 178 -7.69 49.66 -21.35
C ALA A 178 -7.63 49.97 -22.86
N ALA A 179 -7.68 51.26 -23.21
CA ALA A 179 -7.50 51.67 -24.60
C ALA A 179 -6.08 51.40 -25.08
N ALA A 180 -5.93 50.93 -26.33
CA ALA A 180 -4.62 50.64 -26.90
C ALA A 180 -3.71 51.88 -26.95
N VAL A 181 -2.49 51.76 -26.48
CA VAL A 181 -1.47 52.82 -26.54
C VAL A 181 -1.04 52.98 -28.00
N PRO A 182 -1.06 54.22 -28.56
CA PRO A 182 -0.62 54.43 -29.93
C PRO A 182 0.86 54.11 -30.10
N LEU A 183 1.18 53.12 -30.94
CA LEU A 183 2.56 52.80 -31.34
C LEU A 183 2.78 53.22 -32.81
N ALA A 184 3.83 53.97 -33.06
CA ALA A 184 4.20 54.35 -34.41
C ALA A 184 4.82 53.15 -35.16
N SER A 185 4.10 52.68 -36.19
CA SER A 185 4.58 51.60 -37.06
C SER A 185 5.59 52.12 -38.07
N PRO A 186 6.73 51.45 -38.28
CA PRO A 186 7.66 51.83 -39.33
C PRO A 186 7.15 51.58 -40.74
N ILE A 187 6.14 50.72 -40.91
CA ILE A 187 5.51 50.41 -42.19
C ILE A 187 4.05 50.83 -42.13
N PRO A 188 3.59 51.75 -43.02
CA PRO A 188 2.20 52.18 -43.07
C PRO A 188 1.24 50.97 -43.25
N ASN A 189 0.13 50.99 -42.52
CA ASN A 189 -0.91 49.98 -42.52
C ASN A 189 -0.59 48.60 -41.90
N LEU A 190 0.60 48.40 -41.32
CA LEU A 190 0.90 47.22 -40.53
C LEU A 190 0.92 47.60 -39.05
N PRO A 191 0.12 46.93 -38.17
CA PRO A 191 0.15 47.18 -36.73
C PRO A 191 1.48 46.70 -36.14
N LEU A 192 1.99 47.47 -35.16
CA LEU A 192 3.20 47.17 -34.41
C LEU A 192 2.82 46.62 -33.02
N ILE A 193 3.41 45.52 -32.63
CA ILE A 193 3.38 44.96 -31.27
C ILE A 193 4.78 45.01 -30.65
N GLU A 194 4.84 45.08 -29.33
CA GLU A 194 6.07 45.05 -28.56
C GLU A 194 6.09 43.78 -27.69
N GLY A 195 7.25 43.11 -27.60
CA GLY A 195 7.36 41.89 -26.83
C GLY A 195 8.75 41.59 -26.34
N LEU A 196 8.87 40.60 -25.47
CA LEU A 196 10.09 40.17 -24.85
C LEU A 196 10.47 38.76 -25.35
N VAL A 197 11.77 38.53 -25.56
CA VAL A 197 12.33 37.21 -25.92
C VAL A 197 13.27 36.69 -24.85
N THR A 198 13.47 35.37 -24.79
CA THR A 198 14.44 34.78 -23.87
C THR A 198 15.88 35.05 -24.28
N ARG A 199 16.82 35.04 -23.32
CA ARG A 199 18.26 35.12 -23.61
C ARG A 199 18.72 34.00 -24.54
N GLU A 200 18.19 32.76 -24.36
CA GLU A 200 18.53 31.62 -25.21
C GLU A 200 18.08 31.85 -26.68
N PHE A 201 16.89 32.41 -26.88
CA PHE A 201 16.41 32.78 -28.23
C PHE A 201 17.28 33.87 -28.86
N ALA A 202 17.57 34.93 -28.10
CA ALA A 202 18.41 36.02 -28.57
C ALA A 202 19.78 35.56 -29.01
N ASN A 203 20.43 34.71 -28.19
CA ASN A 203 21.74 34.12 -28.50
C ASN A 203 21.71 33.15 -29.70
N LYS A 204 20.68 32.31 -29.80
CA LYS A 204 20.54 31.31 -30.85
C LYS A 204 20.37 31.89 -32.23
N PHE A 205 19.57 32.97 -32.31
CA PHE A 205 19.20 33.59 -33.56
C PHE A 205 19.89 34.95 -33.81
N GLY A 206 20.71 35.43 -32.89
CA GLY A 206 21.42 36.71 -33.01
C GLY A 206 20.53 37.94 -32.92
N VAL A 207 19.38 37.80 -32.23
CA VAL A 207 18.37 38.84 -32.07
C VAL A 207 18.84 39.88 -31.04
N GLN A 208 18.65 41.19 -31.35
CA GLN A 208 19.02 42.29 -30.47
C GLN A 208 17.76 43.11 -30.10
N VAL A 209 17.90 43.86 -28.99
CA VAL A 209 16.86 44.78 -28.55
C VAL A 209 16.67 45.87 -29.62
N GLY A 210 15.43 46.11 -30.02
CA GLY A 210 15.09 47.05 -31.08
C GLY A 210 14.85 46.40 -32.44
N ASP A 211 15.22 45.14 -32.62
CA ASP A 211 14.96 44.42 -33.88
C ASP A 211 13.44 44.32 -34.13
N VAL A 212 13.05 44.54 -35.42
CA VAL A 212 11.67 44.46 -35.88
C VAL A 212 11.50 43.27 -36.82
N PHE A 213 10.57 42.37 -36.48
CA PHE A 213 10.19 41.26 -37.29
C PHE A 213 8.85 41.46 -37.96
N SER A 214 8.71 41.02 -39.18
CA SER A 214 7.42 40.81 -39.82
C SER A 214 6.91 39.42 -39.45
N LEU A 215 5.84 39.37 -38.68
CA LEU A 215 5.17 38.12 -38.30
C LEU A 215 4.05 37.84 -39.27
N THR A 216 4.06 36.66 -39.88
CA THR A 216 3.04 36.21 -40.82
C THR A 216 2.45 34.86 -40.41
N VAL A 217 1.14 34.72 -40.58
CA VAL A 217 0.44 33.45 -40.36
C VAL A 217 -0.63 33.29 -41.42
N SER A 218 -0.76 32.11 -42.00
CA SER A 218 -1.80 31.85 -43.00
C SER A 218 -3.06 31.31 -42.31
N GLU A 219 -4.14 32.02 -42.42
CA GLU A 219 -5.46 31.63 -41.93
C GLU A 219 -6.30 31.04 -43.05
N LYS A 220 -6.82 29.82 -42.86
CA LYS A 220 -7.71 29.19 -43.82
C LYS A 220 -9.14 29.52 -43.45
N ASN A 221 -9.78 30.42 -44.24
CA ASN A 221 -11.15 30.80 -44.05
C ASN A 221 -12.05 30.11 -45.12
N LYS A 222 -13.37 30.23 -44.99
CA LYS A 222 -14.35 29.70 -45.97
C LYS A 222 -14.15 30.26 -47.37
N ASP A 223 -13.59 31.46 -47.47
CA ASP A 223 -13.36 32.22 -48.70
C ASP A 223 -11.94 32.02 -49.29
N GLY A 224 -11.07 31.23 -48.68
CA GLY A 224 -9.71 30.94 -49.13
C GLY A 224 -8.66 31.04 -48.03
N VAL A 225 -7.38 31.08 -48.42
CA VAL A 225 -6.26 31.33 -47.50
C VAL A 225 -5.98 32.84 -47.48
N ARG A 226 -6.03 33.42 -46.27
CA ARG A 226 -5.67 34.81 -46.01
C ARG A 226 -4.39 34.82 -45.17
N ASP A 227 -3.39 35.60 -45.64
CA ASP A 227 -2.21 35.86 -44.83
C ASP A 227 -2.44 37.09 -43.96
N VAL A 228 -2.30 36.89 -42.66
CA VAL A 228 -2.32 37.96 -41.66
C VAL A 228 -0.87 38.29 -41.33
N ALA A 229 -0.54 39.58 -41.40
CA ALA A 229 0.80 40.12 -41.17
C ALA A 229 0.77 41.21 -40.12
N MET A 230 1.76 41.26 -39.25
CA MET A 230 1.99 42.33 -38.28
C MET A 230 3.49 42.56 -38.05
N LEU A 231 3.87 43.67 -37.47
CA LEU A 231 5.24 43.94 -37.05
C LEU A 231 5.40 43.69 -35.56
N ALA A 232 6.47 43.03 -35.16
CA ALA A 232 6.83 42.80 -33.77
C ALA A 232 8.20 43.41 -33.48
N ARG A 233 8.28 44.29 -32.49
CA ARG A 233 9.53 44.85 -32.00
C ARG A 233 9.97 44.15 -30.74
N VAL A 234 11.21 43.68 -30.67
CA VAL A 234 11.82 43.13 -29.47
C VAL A 234 12.25 44.30 -28.58
N THR A 235 11.58 44.51 -27.46
CA THR A 235 11.86 45.61 -26.54
C THR A 235 12.85 45.23 -25.43
N GLY A 236 12.95 43.93 -25.14
CA GLY A 236 13.89 43.44 -24.13
C GLY A 236 14.12 41.94 -24.20
N VAL A 237 15.23 41.56 -23.59
CA VAL A 237 15.65 40.17 -23.41
C VAL A 237 15.55 39.82 -21.94
N TRP A 238 14.86 38.75 -21.62
CA TRP A 238 14.57 38.33 -20.25
C TRP A 238 15.20 36.99 -19.85
N VAL A 239 15.44 36.86 -18.54
CA VAL A 239 15.81 35.65 -17.86
C VAL A 239 14.94 35.45 -16.62
N PRO A 240 14.58 34.21 -16.22
CA PRO A 240 13.78 34.02 -15.01
C PRO A 240 14.59 34.39 -13.76
N ILE A 241 13.99 35.05 -12.78
CA ILE A 241 14.58 35.31 -11.47
C ILE A 241 14.90 34.00 -10.76
N ASN A 242 13.94 33.07 -10.78
CA ASN A 242 14.09 31.71 -10.26
C ASN A 242 13.38 30.74 -11.21
N SER A 243 14.14 29.94 -11.93
CA SER A 243 13.58 28.94 -12.86
C SER A 243 12.80 27.82 -12.18
N ASN A 244 12.95 27.66 -10.85
CA ASN A 244 12.29 26.64 -10.03
C ASN A 244 11.09 27.22 -9.23
N ASP A 245 10.63 28.41 -9.54
CA ASP A 245 9.46 29.00 -8.89
C ASP A 245 8.17 28.22 -9.26
N GLU A 246 7.26 28.06 -8.29
CA GLU A 246 5.93 27.48 -8.49
C GLU A 246 5.08 28.26 -9.51
N TYR A 247 5.44 29.49 -9.77
CA TYR A 247 4.81 30.34 -10.77
C TYR A 247 4.89 29.76 -12.18
N TRP A 248 5.99 29.08 -12.53
CA TRP A 248 6.21 28.60 -13.89
C TRP A 248 5.33 27.37 -14.21
N ILE A 249 4.13 27.62 -14.76
CA ILE A 249 3.22 26.56 -15.27
C ILE A 249 3.83 25.85 -16.47
N VAL A 250 4.53 26.61 -17.31
CA VAL A 250 5.37 26.14 -18.41
C VAL A 250 6.81 26.45 -18.04
N SER A 251 7.69 25.48 -18.17
CA SER A 251 9.12 25.69 -17.88
C SER A 251 9.67 26.89 -18.68
N PRO A 252 10.48 27.78 -18.08
CA PRO A 252 11.09 28.88 -18.81
C PRO A 252 11.80 28.50 -20.11
N ARG A 253 12.38 27.26 -20.14
CA ARG A 253 12.97 26.71 -21.36
C ARG A 253 11.95 26.36 -22.44
N GLY A 254 10.73 26.03 -22.05
CA GLY A 254 9.62 25.78 -22.99
C GLY A 254 9.14 27.05 -23.68
N LEU A 255 9.50 28.22 -23.14
CA LEU A 255 9.18 29.56 -23.69
C LEU A 255 10.27 30.12 -24.62
N ASN A 256 11.26 29.32 -25.02
CA ASN A 256 12.38 29.78 -25.85
C ASN A 256 11.96 30.24 -27.26
N ASN A 257 10.88 29.71 -27.81
CA ASN A 257 10.35 30.11 -29.12
C ASN A 257 9.07 30.92 -28.97
N THR A 258 8.99 31.74 -27.94
CA THR A 258 7.84 32.61 -27.69
C THR A 258 8.22 34.06 -27.70
N LEU A 259 7.33 34.90 -28.20
CA LEU A 259 7.33 36.35 -27.96
C LEU A 259 6.35 36.63 -26.84
N MET A 260 6.86 36.96 -25.66
CA MET A 260 6.03 37.25 -24.50
C MET A 260 5.43 38.66 -24.62
N LEU A 261 4.11 38.71 -24.60
CA LEU A 261 3.31 39.92 -24.71
C LEU A 261 2.59 40.23 -23.40
N SER A 262 2.13 41.49 -23.24
CA SER A 262 1.10 41.79 -22.24
C SER A 262 -0.25 41.22 -22.68
N GLU A 263 -1.11 40.82 -21.73
CA GLU A 263 -2.49 40.37 -22.04
C GLU A 263 -3.26 41.48 -22.76
N HIS A 264 -2.98 42.74 -22.42
CA HIS A 264 -3.53 43.93 -23.12
C HIS A 264 -3.14 43.93 -24.59
N THR A 265 -1.86 43.77 -24.94
CA THR A 265 -1.40 43.73 -26.34
C THR A 265 -2.07 42.58 -27.11
N LEU A 266 -2.15 41.40 -26.51
CA LEU A 266 -2.77 40.24 -27.14
C LEU A 266 -4.26 40.50 -27.46
N LEU A 267 -5.04 41.02 -26.51
CA LEU A 267 -6.48 41.20 -26.67
C LEU A 267 -6.86 42.46 -27.47
N GLN A 268 -6.07 43.53 -27.42
CA GLN A 268 -6.41 44.81 -28.07
C GLN A 268 -5.75 45.02 -29.44
N ARG A 269 -4.60 44.33 -29.69
CA ARG A 269 -3.87 44.53 -30.97
C ARG A 269 -3.82 43.28 -31.82
N VAL A 270 -3.67 42.09 -31.27
CA VAL A 270 -3.65 40.86 -32.05
C VAL A 270 -5.05 40.36 -32.38
N ALA A 271 -5.95 40.36 -31.39
CA ALA A 271 -7.32 39.93 -31.56
C ALA A 271 -8.15 40.61 -32.67
N PRO A 272 -8.06 41.94 -32.90
CA PRO A 272 -8.77 42.58 -34.00
C PRO A 272 -8.37 42.10 -35.39
N MET A 273 -7.18 41.48 -35.50
CA MET A 273 -6.65 41.00 -36.79
C MET A 273 -7.09 39.60 -37.11
N ARG A 274 -7.48 38.81 -36.09
CA ARG A 274 -7.76 37.40 -36.23
C ARG A 274 -8.85 36.97 -35.26
N ASN A 275 -9.91 36.32 -35.78
CA ASN A 275 -11.08 35.96 -35.00
C ASN A 275 -10.80 34.79 -34.02
N GLU A 276 -9.97 33.84 -34.44
CA GLU A 276 -9.61 32.62 -33.68
C GLU A 276 -8.10 32.48 -33.70
N PHE A 277 -7.43 32.55 -32.55
CA PHE A 277 -5.97 32.55 -32.47
C PHE A 277 -5.39 31.90 -31.20
N MET A 278 -6.20 31.66 -30.16
CA MET A 278 -5.73 31.07 -28.92
C MET A 278 -5.83 29.55 -29.02
N THR A 279 -4.71 28.89 -29.10
CA THR A 279 -4.61 27.42 -29.23
C THR A 279 -4.50 26.73 -27.89
N MET A 280 -3.99 27.42 -26.86
CA MET A 280 -3.91 26.89 -25.51
C MET A 280 -4.20 27.99 -24.50
N VAL A 281 -5.08 27.70 -23.56
CA VAL A 281 -5.33 28.56 -22.40
C VAL A 281 -5.30 27.72 -21.13
N ILE A 282 -4.53 28.15 -20.14
CA ILE A 282 -4.41 27.50 -18.85
C ILE A 282 -4.87 28.42 -17.73
N TRP A 283 -5.78 27.95 -16.90
CA TRP A 283 -6.16 28.58 -15.63
C TRP A 283 -5.62 27.72 -14.50
N ASN A 284 -4.61 28.19 -13.79
CA ASN A 284 -3.96 27.49 -12.72
C ASN A 284 -4.29 28.14 -11.37
N TYR A 285 -5.20 27.51 -10.61
CA TYR A 285 -5.61 27.97 -9.29
C TYR A 285 -4.64 27.44 -8.25
N MET A 286 -3.75 28.26 -7.75
CA MET A 286 -2.82 27.92 -6.68
C MET A 286 -3.57 27.89 -5.35
N LEU A 287 -3.62 26.74 -4.70
CA LEU A 287 -4.35 26.50 -3.46
C LEU A 287 -3.44 26.61 -2.23
N ASP A 288 -4.05 26.84 -1.06
CA ASP A 288 -3.34 26.85 0.21
C ASP A 288 -3.19 25.41 0.72
N ASP A 289 -1.97 24.87 0.68
CA ASP A 289 -1.63 23.53 1.13
C ASP A 289 -1.75 23.34 2.65
N GLY A 290 -1.58 24.43 3.42
CA GLY A 290 -1.68 24.41 4.89
C GLY A 290 -3.08 24.08 5.41
N GLN A 291 -4.12 24.27 4.58
CA GLN A 291 -5.51 24.02 4.93
C GLN A 291 -6.04 22.66 4.44
N LEU A 292 -5.22 21.86 3.75
CA LEU A 292 -5.62 20.52 3.36
C LEU A 292 -5.63 19.59 4.55
N THR A 293 -6.83 19.14 4.92
CA THR A 293 -7.06 18.15 5.97
C THR A 293 -7.49 16.81 5.39
N ILE A 294 -7.42 15.76 6.21
CA ILE A 294 -7.92 14.43 5.84
C ILE A 294 -9.41 14.48 5.45
N GLU A 295 -10.18 15.29 6.18
CA GLU A 295 -11.62 15.41 5.99
C GLU A 295 -11.96 16.18 4.70
N SER A 296 -11.12 17.11 4.26
CA SER A 296 -11.31 17.90 3.05
C SER A 296 -10.78 17.24 1.78
N ALA A 297 -9.88 16.25 1.87
CA ALA A 297 -9.25 15.64 0.71
C ALA A 297 -10.23 14.90 -0.22
N ALA A 298 -11.09 14.03 0.33
CA ALA A 298 -12.08 13.31 -0.48
C ALA A 298 -13.17 14.24 -1.07
N PRO A 299 -13.76 15.18 -0.31
CA PRO A 299 -14.63 16.21 -0.86
C PRO A 299 -13.96 17.07 -1.96
N LEU A 300 -12.68 17.43 -1.78
CA LEU A 300 -11.94 18.21 -2.78
C LEU A 300 -11.81 17.44 -4.10
N LEU A 301 -11.49 16.16 -4.04
CA LEU A 301 -11.42 15.32 -5.25
C LEU A 301 -12.79 15.20 -5.94
N ALA A 302 -13.84 14.91 -5.17
CA ALA A 302 -15.19 14.80 -5.71
C ALA A 302 -15.65 16.13 -6.37
N ARG A 303 -15.30 17.27 -5.75
CA ARG A 303 -15.61 18.58 -6.31
C ARG A 303 -14.78 18.89 -7.55
N ALA A 304 -13.48 18.54 -7.54
CA ALA A 304 -12.62 18.67 -8.72
C ALA A 304 -13.15 17.84 -9.90
N ASP A 305 -13.62 16.60 -9.66
CA ASP A 305 -14.22 15.75 -10.68
C ASP A 305 -15.56 16.34 -11.21
N THR A 306 -16.39 16.94 -10.34
CA THR A 306 -17.63 17.64 -10.78
C THR A 306 -17.31 18.89 -11.59
N LEU A 307 -16.35 19.70 -11.15
CA LEU A 307 -15.91 20.89 -11.90
C LEU A 307 -15.32 20.53 -13.26
N ASN A 308 -14.59 19.41 -13.34
CA ASN A 308 -14.11 18.90 -14.61
C ASN A 308 -15.26 18.50 -15.55
N ALA A 309 -16.28 17.84 -15.04
CA ALA A 309 -17.47 17.48 -15.83
C ALA A 309 -18.22 18.74 -16.32
N GLU A 310 -18.41 19.73 -15.46
CA GLU A 310 -19.02 21.03 -15.81
C GLU A 310 -18.20 21.77 -16.88
N ALA A 311 -16.87 21.79 -16.74
CA ALA A 311 -15.95 22.42 -17.71
C ALA A 311 -16.02 21.69 -19.08
N SER A 312 -15.99 20.37 -19.09
CA SER A 312 -16.07 19.57 -20.32
C SER A 312 -17.45 19.68 -21.00
N GLN A 313 -18.53 19.89 -20.23
CA GLN A 313 -19.85 20.21 -20.80
C GLN A 313 -19.88 21.58 -21.44
N LYS A 314 -19.17 22.57 -20.89
CA LYS A 314 -19.05 23.89 -21.44
C LYS A 314 -18.29 23.91 -22.77
N ARG A 315 -17.17 23.15 -22.83
CA ARG A 315 -16.38 22.90 -24.05
C ARG A 315 -15.59 21.59 -23.91
N GLU A 316 -15.68 20.73 -24.90
CA GLU A 316 -15.06 19.41 -24.87
C GLU A 316 -13.53 19.46 -24.72
N SER A 317 -12.90 20.47 -25.31
CA SER A 317 -11.45 20.72 -25.26
C SER A 317 -10.98 21.36 -23.94
N LEU A 318 -11.89 21.67 -23.01
CA LEU A 318 -11.58 22.21 -21.69
C LEU A 318 -11.64 21.11 -20.65
N SER A 319 -10.53 20.81 -20.01
CA SER A 319 -10.45 19.75 -19.02
C SER A 319 -9.54 20.11 -17.84
N LEU A 320 -9.82 19.50 -16.70
CA LEU A 320 -8.93 19.54 -15.53
C LEU A 320 -7.73 18.63 -15.80
N THR A 321 -6.57 19.23 -15.96
CA THR A 321 -5.31 18.49 -16.11
C THR A 321 -4.99 17.79 -14.78
N GLN A 322 -4.62 16.52 -14.83
CA GLN A 322 -4.20 15.79 -13.64
C GLN A 322 -2.88 16.35 -13.10
N THR A 323 -2.98 17.15 -12.05
CA THR A 323 -1.83 17.66 -11.30
C THR A 323 -1.31 16.64 -10.28
N ALA A 324 -0.12 16.89 -9.72
CA ALA A 324 0.39 16.10 -8.61
C ALA A 324 -0.61 16.02 -7.45
N LEU A 325 -1.27 17.13 -7.14
CA LEU A 325 -2.31 17.20 -6.12
C LEU A 325 -3.46 16.23 -6.38
N THR A 326 -4.10 16.30 -7.56
CA THR A 326 -5.26 15.46 -7.88
C THR A 326 -4.88 13.99 -7.94
N ARG A 327 -3.70 13.65 -8.43
CA ARG A 327 -3.17 12.27 -8.43
C ARG A 327 -2.90 11.76 -7.01
N ALA A 328 -2.22 12.57 -6.18
CA ALA A 328 -1.91 12.22 -4.79
C ALA A 328 -3.20 11.98 -3.99
N ILE A 329 -4.19 12.88 -4.09
CA ILE A 329 -5.46 12.75 -3.39
C ILE A 329 -6.24 11.54 -3.90
N ARG A 330 -6.26 11.28 -5.20
CA ARG A 330 -6.94 10.10 -5.78
C ARG A 330 -6.34 8.79 -5.27
N ARG A 331 -5.02 8.68 -5.25
CA ARG A 331 -4.31 7.52 -4.66
C ARG A 331 -4.58 7.40 -3.16
N TYR A 332 -4.58 8.52 -2.45
CA TYR A 332 -4.91 8.55 -1.04
C TYR A 332 -6.33 8.03 -0.75
N VAL A 333 -7.33 8.51 -1.47
CA VAL A 333 -8.74 8.11 -1.25
C VAL A 333 -8.93 6.63 -1.53
N SER A 334 -8.36 6.09 -2.62
CA SER A 334 -8.43 4.66 -2.92
C SER A 334 -7.74 3.82 -1.85
N ALA A 335 -6.50 4.15 -1.48
CA ALA A 335 -5.73 3.43 -0.47
C ALA A 335 -6.41 3.45 0.92
N SER A 336 -7.06 4.56 1.29
CA SER A 336 -7.70 4.68 2.60
C SER A 336 -8.91 3.75 2.79
N GLN A 337 -9.73 3.55 1.76
CA GLN A 337 -10.88 2.64 1.82
C GLN A 337 -10.45 1.18 1.92
N GLU A 338 -9.41 0.81 1.18
CA GLU A 338 -8.83 -0.53 1.24
C GLU A 338 -8.27 -0.84 2.63
N LEU A 339 -7.53 0.10 3.20
CA LEU A 339 -6.94 -0.02 4.53
C LEU A 339 -7.99 -0.30 5.62
N ILE A 340 -9.09 0.47 5.64
CA ILE A 340 -10.18 0.28 6.60
C ILE A 340 -10.75 -1.13 6.50
N THR A 341 -11.04 -1.57 5.28
CA THR A 341 -11.63 -2.88 5.02
C THR A 341 -10.73 -4.02 5.48
N LEU A 342 -9.44 -3.98 5.12
CA LEU A 342 -8.45 -4.97 5.55
C LEU A 342 -8.34 -5.05 7.06
N MET A 343 -8.26 -3.91 7.75
CA MET A 343 -8.11 -3.88 9.19
C MET A 343 -9.31 -4.47 9.93
N PHE A 344 -10.54 -4.19 9.46
CA PHE A 344 -11.74 -4.81 10.03
C PHE A 344 -11.72 -6.34 9.88
N ILE A 345 -11.31 -6.84 8.72
CA ILE A 345 -11.26 -8.28 8.44
C ILE A 345 -10.25 -8.99 9.35
N PHE A 346 -9.04 -8.44 9.46
CA PHE A 346 -8.01 -9.03 10.34
C PHE A 346 -8.36 -8.91 11.82
N SER A 347 -9.11 -7.88 12.22
CA SER A 347 -9.55 -7.69 13.60
C SER A 347 -10.71 -8.61 13.99
N LEU A 348 -11.53 -9.07 13.05
CA LEU A 348 -12.72 -9.86 13.34
C LEU A 348 -12.44 -11.15 14.13
N PRO A 349 -11.46 -12.01 13.77
CA PRO A 349 -11.11 -13.19 14.55
C PRO A 349 -10.61 -12.85 15.96
N ILE A 350 -9.84 -11.77 16.09
CA ILE A 350 -9.33 -11.31 17.38
C ILE A 350 -10.50 -10.88 18.29
N LEU A 351 -11.43 -10.10 17.75
CA LEU A 351 -12.65 -9.68 18.45
C LEU A 351 -13.52 -10.87 18.83
N ALA A 352 -13.61 -11.90 17.99
CA ALA A 352 -14.35 -13.12 18.33
C ALA A 352 -13.72 -13.86 19.51
N VAL A 353 -12.39 -13.94 19.60
CA VAL A 353 -11.68 -14.51 20.76
C VAL A 353 -11.90 -13.67 22.01
N VAL A 354 -11.84 -12.33 21.91
CA VAL A 354 -12.14 -11.41 23.02
C VAL A 354 -13.57 -11.61 23.54
N LEU A 355 -14.53 -11.70 22.62
CA LEU A 355 -15.94 -11.96 22.98
C LEU A 355 -16.12 -13.33 23.66
N ALA A 356 -15.47 -14.36 23.13
CA ALA A 356 -15.46 -15.70 23.74
C ALA A 356 -14.87 -15.66 25.16
N PHE A 357 -13.80 -14.88 25.38
CA PHE A 357 -13.21 -14.64 26.70
C PHE A 357 -14.19 -13.96 27.66
N ILE A 358 -14.87 -12.89 27.23
CA ILE A 358 -15.87 -12.18 28.03
C ILE A 358 -17.00 -13.15 28.42
N LEU A 359 -17.53 -13.93 27.49
CA LEU A 359 -18.54 -14.96 27.74
C LEU A 359 -18.06 -16.01 28.72
N LEU A 360 -16.82 -16.47 28.60
CA LEU A 360 -16.20 -17.45 29.49
C LEU A 360 -16.13 -16.90 30.92
N ILE A 361 -15.51 -15.75 31.11
CA ILE A 361 -15.35 -15.13 32.43
C ILE A 361 -16.71 -14.81 33.05
N SER A 362 -17.65 -14.25 32.29
CA SER A 362 -19.01 -14.00 32.72
C SER A 362 -19.72 -15.28 33.20
N SER A 363 -19.63 -16.36 32.46
CA SER A 363 -20.19 -17.66 32.87
C SER A 363 -19.57 -18.17 34.16
N MET A 364 -18.27 -17.95 34.36
CA MET A 364 -17.57 -18.31 35.61
C MET A 364 -18.04 -17.47 36.78
N VAL A 365 -18.22 -16.16 36.60
CA VAL A 365 -18.78 -15.23 37.61
C VAL A 365 -20.18 -15.67 38.04
N VAL A 366 -21.05 -15.94 37.08
CA VAL A 366 -22.43 -16.36 37.34
C VAL A 366 -22.47 -17.70 38.05
N GLN A 367 -21.65 -18.66 37.70
CA GLN A 367 -21.57 -19.96 38.38
C GLN A 367 -21.07 -19.83 39.84
N GLN A 368 -20.12 -18.93 40.09
CA GLN A 368 -19.62 -18.70 41.44
C GLN A 368 -20.67 -18.03 42.32
N GLN A 369 -21.52 -17.18 41.75
CA GLN A 369 -22.59 -16.48 42.44
C GLN A 369 -23.90 -17.26 42.53
N ALA A 370 -23.96 -18.49 41.98
CA ALA A 370 -25.18 -19.27 41.94
C ALA A 370 -25.81 -19.53 43.32
N GLY A 371 -24.98 -19.70 44.38
CA GLY A 371 -25.45 -19.85 45.75
C GLY A 371 -26.13 -18.58 46.29
N GLU A 372 -25.49 -17.40 46.05
CA GLU A 372 -26.06 -16.10 46.44
C GLU A 372 -27.38 -15.81 45.71
N LEU A 373 -27.42 -16.17 44.42
CA LEU A 373 -28.63 -16.02 43.60
C LEU A 373 -29.78 -16.92 44.08
N ALA A 374 -29.48 -18.14 44.52
CA ALA A 374 -30.45 -19.03 45.11
C ALA A 374 -31.03 -18.47 46.42
N ILE A 375 -30.20 -17.84 47.27
CA ILE A 375 -30.65 -17.18 48.50
C ILE A 375 -31.49 -15.93 48.18
N LEU A 376 -31.11 -15.09 47.21
CA LEU A 376 -31.91 -13.94 46.80
C LEU A 376 -33.28 -14.37 46.28
N ARG A 377 -33.34 -15.46 45.55
CA ARG A 377 -34.59 -16.03 45.02
C ARG A 377 -35.47 -16.63 46.09
N SER A 378 -34.90 -17.29 47.09
CA SER A 378 -35.66 -17.79 48.26
C SER A 378 -36.26 -16.68 49.08
N ARG A 379 -35.66 -15.46 49.03
CA ARG A 379 -36.17 -14.24 49.69
C ARG A 379 -37.12 -13.42 48.82
N GLY A 380 -37.57 -13.98 47.64
CA GLY A 380 -38.61 -13.37 46.82
C GLY A 380 -38.10 -12.48 45.67
N ALA A 381 -36.80 -12.47 45.37
CA ALA A 381 -36.31 -11.73 44.20
C ALA A 381 -36.82 -12.39 42.88
N SER A 382 -37.40 -11.61 42.01
CA SER A 382 -37.88 -12.04 40.71
C SER A 382 -36.71 -12.30 39.73
N GLY A 383 -36.94 -13.08 38.68
CA GLY A 383 -35.93 -13.26 37.61
C GLY A 383 -35.55 -11.95 36.91
N SER A 384 -36.48 -11.01 36.83
CA SER A 384 -36.25 -9.66 36.30
C SER A 384 -35.35 -8.80 37.21
N ASP A 385 -35.47 -8.93 38.53
CA ASP A 385 -34.60 -8.19 39.47
C ASP A 385 -33.15 -8.67 39.37
N ILE A 386 -32.97 -9.99 39.17
CA ILE A 386 -31.64 -10.59 38.96
C ILE A 386 -31.06 -10.07 37.64
N LEU A 387 -31.88 -10.10 36.58
CA LEU A 387 -31.42 -9.63 35.28
C LEU A 387 -31.06 -8.14 35.32
N LEU A 388 -31.88 -7.32 35.93
CA LEU A 388 -31.66 -5.88 36.12
C LEU A 388 -30.37 -5.62 36.91
N LEU A 389 -30.08 -6.40 37.94
CA LEU A 389 -28.85 -6.31 38.72
C LEU A 389 -27.61 -6.56 37.85
N TYR A 390 -27.62 -7.63 37.02
CA TYR A 390 -26.51 -7.92 36.10
C TYR A 390 -26.41 -6.87 34.97
N THR A 391 -27.51 -6.32 34.50
CA THR A 391 -27.52 -5.24 33.53
C THR A 391 -26.86 -3.97 34.09
N ILE A 392 -27.22 -3.57 35.30
CA ILE A 392 -26.59 -2.42 35.96
C ILE A 392 -25.10 -2.67 36.18
N GLN A 393 -24.74 -3.87 36.64
CA GLN A 393 -23.36 -4.24 36.86
C GLN A 393 -22.56 -4.21 35.56
N SER A 394 -23.11 -4.74 34.47
CA SER A 394 -22.46 -4.75 33.15
C SER A 394 -22.33 -3.36 32.53
N LEU A 395 -23.30 -2.46 32.76
CA LEU A 395 -23.23 -1.07 32.33
C LEU A 395 -22.14 -0.28 33.07
N ILE A 396 -22.02 -0.47 34.39
CA ILE A 396 -20.94 0.15 35.18
C ILE A 396 -19.57 -0.30 34.68
N LEU A 397 -19.40 -1.60 34.48
CA LEU A 397 -18.15 -2.16 33.93
C LEU A 397 -17.91 -1.69 32.48
N GLY A 398 -18.95 -1.62 31.65
CA GLY A 398 -18.88 -1.12 30.30
C GLY A 398 -18.47 0.34 30.21
N ALA A 399 -19.00 1.20 31.08
CA ALA A 399 -18.59 2.60 31.14
C ALA A 399 -17.13 2.77 31.57
N ALA A 400 -16.69 2.01 32.59
CA ALA A 400 -15.28 1.99 32.98
C ALA A 400 -14.36 1.43 31.86
N ALA A 401 -14.82 0.36 31.20
CA ALA A 401 -14.11 -0.24 30.07
C ALA A 401 -14.00 0.70 28.87
N LEU A 402 -15.01 1.57 28.65
CA LEU A 402 -14.97 2.57 27.58
C LEU A 402 -13.81 3.55 27.78
N GLY A 403 -13.72 4.14 28.98
CA GLY A 403 -12.64 5.09 29.31
C GLY A 403 -11.26 4.46 29.23
N LEU A 404 -11.06 3.29 29.84
CA LEU A 404 -9.79 2.57 29.81
C LEU A 404 -9.47 2.02 28.41
N GLY A 405 -10.49 1.59 27.67
CA GLY A 405 -10.35 1.07 26.31
C GLY A 405 -9.95 2.15 25.32
N MET A 406 -10.47 3.38 25.48
CA MET A 406 -10.03 4.50 24.63
C MET A 406 -8.56 4.86 24.86
N ALA A 407 -8.09 4.85 26.11
CA ALA A 407 -6.68 5.01 26.41
C ALA A 407 -5.82 3.87 25.83
N LEU A 408 -6.29 2.63 25.95
CA LEU A 408 -5.64 1.47 25.35
C LEU A 408 -5.59 1.57 23.82
N SER A 409 -6.63 2.09 23.17
CA SER A 409 -6.69 2.27 21.72
C SER A 409 -5.60 3.19 21.19
N MET A 410 -5.29 4.28 21.92
CA MET A 410 -4.16 5.16 21.58
C MET A 410 -2.82 4.41 21.66
N GLY A 411 -2.61 3.63 22.72
CA GLY A 411 -1.41 2.83 22.89
C GLY A 411 -1.25 1.78 21.78
N LEU A 412 -2.31 1.03 21.48
CA LEU A 412 -2.28 0.02 20.41
C LEU A 412 -2.11 0.65 19.02
N ALA A 413 -2.79 1.76 18.73
CA ALA A 413 -2.65 2.46 17.47
C ALA A 413 -1.23 3.06 17.31
N THR A 414 -0.63 3.55 18.40
CA THR A 414 0.77 3.99 18.41
C THR A 414 1.73 2.83 18.15
N LEU A 415 1.49 1.66 18.73
CA LEU A 415 2.26 0.46 18.40
C LEU A 415 2.13 0.08 16.92
N MET A 416 0.91 0.14 16.38
CA MET A 416 0.64 -0.23 14.99
C MET A 416 1.34 0.68 13.98
N ILE A 417 1.30 2.00 14.18
CA ILE A 417 1.92 2.96 13.24
C ILE A 417 3.46 2.87 13.26
N ASN A 418 4.04 2.32 14.33
CA ASN A 418 5.47 2.10 14.46
C ASN A 418 5.88 0.64 14.18
N THR A 419 4.96 -0.20 13.66
CA THR A 419 5.25 -1.59 13.31
C THR A 419 5.89 -1.67 11.93
N GLN A 420 7.07 -2.25 11.84
CA GLN A 420 7.76 -2.54 10.58
C GLN A 420 7.45 -3.94 10.04
N SER A 421 7.36 -4.92 10.95
CA SER A 421 6.99 -6.31 10.67
C SER A 421 6.36 -6.94 11.92
N PHE A 422 5.93 -8.20 11.83
CA PHE A 422 5.31 -8.90 12.96
C PHE A 422 6.20 -8.87 14.22
N LEU A 423 5.73 -8.23 15.28
CA LEU A 423 6.43 -7.99 16.56
C LEU A 423 7.77 -7.25 16.44
N ARG A 424 8.03 -6.60 15.31
CA ARG A 424 9.18 -5.71 15.12
C ARG A 424 8.68 -4.28 15.02
N PHE A 425 9.16 -3.45 15.92
CA PHE A 425 8.77 -2.03 16.04
C PHE A 425 9.94 -1.13 15.67
N ALA A 426 9.64 0.08 15.25
CA ALA A 426 10.64 1.10 14.99
C ALA A 426 11.48 1.40 16.24
N PRO A 427 12.76 1.85 16.10
CA PRO A 427 13.57 2.28 17.22
C PRO A 427 12.88 3.39 18.01
N ALA A 428 13.15 3.47 19.31
CA ALA A 428 12.50 4.42 20.21
C ALA A 428 12.63 5.90 19.76
N GLU A 429 13.73 6.24 19.09
CA GLU A 429 14.00 7.58 18.55
C GLU A 429 13.08 7.99 17.40
N ALA A 430 12.59 7.00 16.64
CA ALA A 430 11.66 7.20 15.52
C ALA A 430 10.18 7.01 15.91
N PHE A 431 9.89 6.85 17.19
CA PHE A 431 8.54 6.52 17.67
C PHE A 431 7.61 7.72 17.59
N THR A 432 6.57 7.63 16.79
CA THR A 432 5.57 8.70 16.62
C THR A 432 4.32 8.39 17.45
N PRO A 433 4.06 9.14 18.57
CA PRO A 433 2.87 8.93 19.39
C PRO A 433 1.62 9.49 18.70
N ILE A 434 0.50 8.80 18.86
CA ILE A 434 -0.81 9.28 18.42
C ILE A 434 -1.46 10.02 19.60
N THR A 435 -1.84 11.28 19.36
CA THR A 435 -2.37 12.16 20.41
C THR A 435 -3.87 12.43 20.29
N ALA A 436 -4.49 12.09 19.15
CA ALA A 436 -5.90 12.39 18.92
C ALA A 436 -6.73 11.12 18.69
N ILE A 437 -7.94 11.10 19.20
CA ILE A 437 -8.92 10.03 19.03
C ILE A 437 -10.03 10.55 18.11
N PRO A 438 -10.22 9.97 16.91
CA PRO A 438 -11.26 10.42 16.00
C PRO A 438 -12.67 10.11 16.52
N PRO A 439 -13.71 10.88 16.12
CA PRO A 439 -15.10 10.65 16.55
C PRO A 439 -15.62 9.24 16.23
N MET A 440 -15.15 8.64 15.12
CA MET A 440 -15.50 7.28 14.74
C MET A 440 -15.05 6.24 15.80
N ALA A 441 -13.90 6.45 16.43
CA ALA A 441 -13.39 5.57 17.47
C ALA A 441 -14.30 5.55 18.70
N TRP A 442 -14.87 6.71 19.11
CA TRP A 442 -15.83 6.79 20.17
C TRP A 442 -17.10 6.00 19.85
N ARG A 443 -17.64 6.13 18.63
CA ARG A 443 -18.83 5.38 18.20
C ARG A 443 -18.61 3.87 18.27
N LEU A 444 -17.50 3.38 17.71
CA LEU A 444 -17.14 1.96 17.72
C LEU A 444 -16.83 1.46 19.14
N GLY A 445 -16.19 2.29 19.97
CA GLY A 445 -15.95 1.98 21.38
C GLY A 445 -17.23 1.80 22.18
N ILE A 446 -18.23 2.65 21.97
CA ILE A 446 -19.57 2.52 22.58
C ILE A 446 -20.23 1.22 22.12
N TYR A 447 -20.20 0.90 20.82
CA TYR A 447 -20.75 -0.37 20.33
C TYR A 447 -20.05 -1.59 20.93
N ALA A 448 -18.72 -1.56 21.05
CA ALA A 448 -17.96 -2.63 21.68
C ALA A 448 -18.31 -2.80 23.17
N ALA A 449 -18.46 -1.69 23.91
CA ALA A 449 -18.89 -1.71 25.30
C ALA A 449 -20.31 -2.30 25.48
N LEU A 450 -21.24 -1.93 24.58
CA LEU A 450 -22.60 -2.49 24.57
C LEU A 450 -22.60 -3.99 24.24
N VAL A 451 -21.86 -4.43 23.25
CA VAL A 451 -21.72 -5.86 22.91
C VAL A 451 -21.10 -6.63 24.06
N GLY A 452 -20.06 -6.09 24.69
CA GLY A 452 -19.45 -6.65 25.90
C GLY A 452 -20.46 -6.75 27.07
N ALA A 453 -21.26 -5.73 27.27
CA ALA A 453 -22.30 -5.75 28.28
C ALA A 453 -23.39 -6.81 27.99
N LEU A 454 -23.83 -6.91 26.73
CA LEU A 454 -24.76 -7.94 26.29
C LEU A 454 -24.20 -9.36 26.49
N ALA A 455 -22.91 -9.56 26.18
CA ALA A 455 -22.26 -10.84 26.40
C ALA A 455 -22.24 -11.27 27.87
N THR A 456 -22.22 -10.32 28.82
CA THR A 456 -22.29 -10.67 30.26
C THR A 456 -23.71 -11.02 30.69
N ILE A 457 -24.74 -10.49 30.03
CA ILE A 457 -26.14 -10.75 30.34
C ILE A 457 -26.58 -12.16 29.92
N VAL A 458 -25.99 -12.70 28.81
CA VAL A 458 -26.35 -14.02 28.28
C VAL A 458 -26.24 -15.15 29.35
N PRO A 459 -25.12 -15.34 30.07
CA PRO A 459 -25.01 -16.34 31.12
C PRO A 459 -25.94 -16.01 32.32
N ALA A 460 -26.19 -14.71 32.60
CA ALA A 460 -27.08 -14.29 33.68
C ALA A 460 -28.54 -14.66 33.40
N MET A 461 -29.00 -14.60 32.14
CA MET A 461 -30.35 -15.05 31.75
C MET A 461 -30.56 -16.52 32.05
N ASP A 462 -29.55 -17.37 31.73
CA ASP A 462 -29.63 -18.80 32.07
C ASP A 462 -29.72 -19.04 33.57
N ALA A 463 -28.95 -18.30 34.37
CA ALA A 463 -28.99 -18.38 35.84
C ALA A 463 -30.31 -17.84 36.40
N ALA A 464 -30.88 -16.79 35.80
CA ALA A 464 -32.18 -16.24 36.28
C ALA A 464 -33.36 -17.18 36.04
N ARG A 465 -33.28 -18.10 35.11
CA ARG A 465 -34.31 -19.12 34.82
C ARG A 465 -34.22 -20.36 35.71
N ARG A 466 -33.11 -20.59 36.44
CA ARG A 466 -32.87 -21.82 37.24
C ARG A 466 -33.48 -21.69 38.64
N ASN A 467 -34.16 -22.74 39.10
CA ASN A 467 -34.70 -22.87 40.44
C ASN A 467 -33.73 -23.59 41.38
N ILE A 468 -33.88 -23.45 42.69
CA ILE A 468 -33.04 -24.08 43.73
C ILE A 468 -32.97 -25.60 43.59
N LEU A 469 -34.11 -26.24 43.28
CA LEU A 469 -34.22 -27.70 43.05
C LEU A 469 -33.41 -28.14 41.80
N SER A 470 -33.40 -27.35 40.72
CA SER A 470 -32.64 -27.68 39.52
C SER A 470 -31.15 -27.53 39.76
N TYR A 471 -30.71 -26.60 40.59
CA TYR A 471 -29.30 -26.41 40.96
C TYR A 471 -28.76 -27.57 41.79
N ALA A 472 -29.53 -28.07 42.76
CA ALA A 472 -29.17 -29.25 43.53
C ALA A 472 -29.12 -30.55 42.72
N ALA A 473 -30.04 -30.72 41.76
CA ALA A 473 -30.09 -31.88 40.88
C ALA A 473 -28.97 -31.88 39.81
N GLU A 474 -28.47 -30.72 39.42
CA GLU A 474 -27.34 -30.60 38.44
C GLU A 474 -25.98 -30.92 39.06
N ARG A 475 -25.80 -30.82 40.38
CA ARG A 475 -24.55 -31.18 41.07
C ARG A 475 -24.24 -32.69 40.93
N GLY A 476 -25.25 -33.54 40.74
CA GLY A 476 -25.10 -34.98 40.62
C GLY A 476 -25.13 -35.55 39.19
N ARG A 477 -25.45 -34.76 38.19
CA ARG A 477 -25.55 -35.23 36.81
C ARG A 477 -24.38 -34.79 35.96
N ALA A 478 -23.81 -35.75 35.15
CA ALA A 478 -22.87 -35.44 34.11
C ALA A 478 -23.51 -34.44 33.15
N GLY A 479 -22.99 -33.25 33.11
CA GLY A 479 -23.61 -32.12 32.42
C GLY A 479 -23.66 -32.28 30.90
N LYS A 480 -24.68 -31.64 30.29
CA LYS A 480 -24.94 -31.64 28.85
C LYS A 480 -23.78 -31.01 28.05
N ARG A 481 -23.41 -31.60 26.92
CA ARG A 481 -22.38 -31.05 26.02
C ARG A 481 -22.73 -29.62 25.57
N PRO A 482 -21.75 -28.74 25.28
CA PRO A 482 -21.99 -27.40 24.74
C PRO A 482 -22.86 -27.43 23.49
N PHE A 483 -23.64 -26.37 23.25
CA PHE A 483 -24.55 -26.27 22.09
C PHE A 483 -23.83 -26.49 20.76
N TRP A 484 -22.65 -25.90 20.54
CA TRP A 484 -21.87 -26.02 19.32
C TRP A 484 -21.42 -27.46 19.02
N GLN A 485 -21.14 -28.26 20.07
CA GLN A 485 -20.83 -29.68 19.89
C GLN A 485 -22.06 -30.54 19.56
N ARG A 486 -23.25 -30.14 20.07
CA ARG A 486 -24.50 -30.88 19.76
C ARG A 486 -24.98 -30.56 18.37
N ALA A 487 -24.87 -29.29 17.95
CA ALA A 487 -25.28 -28.83 16.64
C ALA A 487 -24.24 -29.13 15.54
N PHE A 488 -23.12 -29.80 15.88
CA PHE A 488 -22.03 -30.08 14.96
C PHE A 488 -21.51 -28.84 14.19
N LEU A 489 -21.55 -27.66 14.83
CA LEU A 489 -21.15 -26.40 14.19
C LEU A 489 -19.66 -26.41 13.78
N ASP A 490 -18.81 -27.11 14.51
CA ASP A 490 -17.40 -27.33 14.18
C ASP A 490 -17.22 -28.11 12.87
N VAL A 491 -18.01 -29.13 12.64
CA VAL A 491 -17.97 -29.93 11.41
C VAL A 491 -18.59 -29.15 10.24
N ALA A 492 -19.70 -28.45 10.49
CA ALA A 492 -20.33 -27.60 9.47
C ALA A 492 -19.40 -26.47 9.03
N LEU A 493 -18.71 -25.82 9.99
CA LEU A 493 -17.73 -24.79 9.70
C LEU A 493 -16.52 -25.34 8.92
N LEU A 494 -16.05 -26.55 9.29
CA LEU A 494 -14.97 -27.21 8.57
C LEU A 494 -15.36 -27.56 7.14
N ALA A 495 -16.59 -28.04 6.91
CA ALA A 495 -17.12 -28.32 5.58
C ALA A 495 -17.23 -27.03 4.75
N PHE A 496 -17.69 -25.92 5.36
CA PHE A 496 -17.73 -24.61 4.71
C PHE A 496 -16.32 -24.15 4.31
N CYS A 497 -15.35 -24.26 5.20
CA CYS A 497 -13.95 -23.90 4.91
C CYS A 497 -13.34 -24.80 3.82
N GLY A 498 -13.62 -26.11 3.84
CA GLY A 498 -13.20 -27.04 2.80
C GLY A 498 -13.78 -26.71 1.44
N TYR A 499 -15.08 -26.34 1.38
CA TYR A 499 -15.70 -25.87 0.17
C TYR A 499 -15.09 -24.55 -0.33
N GLY A 500 -14.86 -23.60 0.58
CA GLY A 500 -14.18 -22.32 0.23
C GLY A 500 -12.76 -22.54 -0.31
N TYR A 501 -12.00 -23.44 0.30
CA TYR A 501 -10.68 -23.84 -0.20
C TYR A 501 -10.75 -24.45 -1.60
N TYR A 502 -11.70 -25.39 -1.81
CA TYR A 502 -11.93 -25.99 -3.13
C TYR A 502 -12.26 -24.94 -4.19
N GLN A 503 -13.11 -23.99 -3.87
CA GLN A 503 -13.43 -22.85 -4.74
C GLN A 503 -12.20 -22.00 -5.07
N MET A 504 -11.36 -21.71 -4.09
CA MET A 504 -10.11 -20.95 -4.31
C MET A 504 -9.15 -21.69 -5.25
N VAL A 505 -9.04 -23.01 -5.13
CA VAL A 505 -8.15 -23.81 -5.98
C VAL A 505 -8.72 -24.00 -7.38
N SER A 506 -10.04 -24.25 -7.51
CA SER A 506 -10.65 -24.62 -8.79
C SER A 506 -11.00 -23.43 -9.68
N ALA A 507 -11.40 -22.30 -9.10
CA ALA A 507 -11.91 -21.15 -9.83
C ALA A 507 -10.95 -19.95 -9.87
N GLY A 508 -9.81 -20.03 -9.18
CA GLY A 508 -8.93 -18.88 -9.00
C GLY A 508 -9.58 -17.68 -8.28
N SER A 509 -10.90 -17.75 -8.04
CA SER A 509 -11.68 -16.74 -7.31
C SER A 509 -12.88 -17.40 -6.62
N LEU A 510 -13.34 -16.83 -5.52
CA LEU A 510 -14.58 -17.23 -4.83
C LEU A 510 -15.81 -16.72 -5.60
N GLY A 511 -16.09 -17.28 -6.79
CA GLY A 511 -17.04 -16.78 -7.76
C GLY A 511 -18.40 -16.33 -7.21
N THR A 512 -19.10 -17.16 -6.43
CA THR A 512 -20.47 -16.84 -5.94
C THR A 512 -20.50 -16.08 -4.61
N LEU A 513 -19.56 -16.32 -3.69
CA LEU A 513 -19.47 -15.58 -2.42
C LEU A 513 -18.89 -14.19 -2.63
N GLY A 514 -17.95 -14.01 -3.57
CA GLY A 514 -17.45 -12.71 -3.98
C GLY A 514 -18.55 -11.82 -4.58
N THR A 515 -19.47 -12.39 -5.35
CA THR A 515 -20.59 -11.65 -5.95
C THR A 515 -21.59 -11.15 -4.91
N ILE A 516 -21.83 -11.89 -3.83
CA ILE A 516 -22.74 -11.49 -2.75
C ILE A 516 -22.14 -10.33 -1.93
N MET A 517 -20.82 -10.27 -1.78
CA MET A 517 -20.13 -9.17 -1.08
C MET A 517 -19.79 -7.97 -1.98
N GLN A 518 -19.83 -8.13 -3.30
CA GLN A 518 -19.60 -7.05 -4.28
C GLN A 518 -20.74 -6.03 -4.41
N ILE A 519 -21.82 -6.14 -3.64
CA ILE A 519 -22.97 -5.22 -3.67
C ILE A 519 -22.57 -3.75 -3.33
N SER A 520 -21.36 -3.48 -2.91
CA SER A 520 -20.92 -2.12 -2.54
C SER A 520 -19.84 -1.48 -3.42
N SER A 521 -19.37 -2.13 -4.48
CA SER A 521 -18.37 -1.52 -5.38
C SER A 521 -18.81 -1.53 -6.84
N GLN A 522 -19.73 -0.64 -7.18
CA GLN A 522 -19.94 -0.22 -8.55
C GLN A 522 -18.76 0.67 -8.98
N ALA A 523 -17.75 0.11 -9.57
CA ALA A 523 -16.83 0.65 -10.56
C ALA A 523 -15.60 -0.27 -10.70
N ALA A 524 -15.79 -1.40 -11.34
CA ALA A 524 -14.64 -2.18 -11.80
C ALA A 524 -14.62 -2.14 -13.33
N SER A 525 -13.67 -1.39 -13.88
CA SER A 525 -13.26 -1.58 -15.27
C SER A 525 -12.77 -3.03 -15.45
N PRO A 526 -13.03 -3.68 -16.60
CA PRO A 526 -12.70 -5.10 -16.81
C PRO A 526 -11.21 -5.45 -16.79
N GLN A 527 -10.34 -4.48 -16.53
CA GLN A 527 -8.87 -4.61 -16.55
C GLN A 527 -8.18 -4.36 -15.21
N ALA A 528 -8.92 -4.21 -14.10
CA ALA A 528 -8.29 -4.09 -12.80
C ALA A 528 -7.64 -5.43 -12.44
N ILE A 529 -6.31 -5.47 -12.44
CA ILE A 529 -5.51 -6.50 -11.78
C ILE A 529 -6.05 -6.59 -10.36
N VAL A 530 -6.76 -7.66 -10.03
CA VAL A 530 -7.34 -7.85 -8.70
C VAL A 530 -6.18 -8.07 -7.75
N ASP A 531 -5.82 -7.02 -7.04
CA ASP A 531 -4.87 -7.10 -5.94
C ASP A 531 -5.39 -8.17 -4.96
N PRO A 532 -4.64 -9.24 -4.68
CA PRO A 532 -5.07 -10.30 -3.77
C PRO A 532 -5.40 -9.77 -2.38
N LEU A 533 -4.84 -8.64 -1.97
CA LEU A 533 -5.15 -7.96 -0.72
C LEU A 533 -6.57 -7.34 -0.70
N ARG A 534 -7.22 -7.22 -1.86
CA ARG A 534 -8.56 -6.61 -1.98
C ARG A 534 -9.72 -7.59 -1.80
N ASP A 535 -9.48 -8.90 -1.76
CA ASP A 535 -10.54 -9.90 -1.53
C ASP A 535 -10.64 -10.27 -0.04
N PRO A 536 -11.58 -9.67 0.71
CA PRO A 536 -11.72 -9.87 2.14
C PRO A 536 -11.98 -11.33 2.53
N VAL A 537 -12.63 -12.08 1.68
CA VAL A 537 -13.01 -13.48 1.99
C VAL A 537 -11.81 -14.40 1.95
N ARG A 538 -10.81 -14.11 1.11
CA ARG A 538 -9.56 -14.89 1.06
C ARG A 538 -8.78 -14.82 2.38
N PHE A 539 -8.80 -13.67 3.05
CA PHE A 539 -8.16 -13.51 4.35
C PHE A 539 -8.97 -14.06 5.51
N LEU A 540 -10.30 -14.04 5.39
CA LEU A 540 -11.17 -14.57 6.44
C LEU A 540 -11.17 -16.11 6.48
N LEU A 541 -11.05 -16.77 5.32
CA LEU A 541 -11.13 -18.22 5.20
C LEU A 541 -10.04 -18.97 5.99
N PRO A 542 -8.74 -18.57 5.97
CA PRO A 542 -7.71 -19.16 6.83
C PRO A 542 -8.05 -19.07 8.31
N MET A 543 -8.57 -17.90 8.76
CA MET A 543 -8.93 -17.68 10.16
C MET A 543 -10.14 -18.51 10.58
N LEU A 544 -11.14 -18.65 9.70
CA LEU A 544 -12.27 -19.55 9.92
C LEU A 544 -11.83 -21.01 9.95
N SER A 545 -10.90 -21.41 9.09
CA SER A 545 -10.32 -22.76 9.05
C SER A 545 -9.57 -23.08 10.33
N LEU A 546 -8.80 -22.12 10.86
CA LEU A 546 -8.12 -22.23 12.15
C LEU A 546 -9.12 -22.43 13.28
N THR A 547 -10.22 -21.66 13.25
CA THR A 547 -11.29 -21.76 14.25
C THR A 547 -11.98 -23.13 14.17
N ALA A 548 -12.30 -23.60 12.97
CA ALA A 548 -12.95 -24.90 12.75
C ALA A 548 -12.08 -26.07 13.24
N LEU A 549 -10.81 -26.08 12.85
CA LEU A 549 -9.85 -27.11 13.27
C LEU A 549 -9.57 -27.05 14.77
N GLY A 550 -9.45 -25.85 15.33
CA GLY A 550 -9.27 -25.65 16.77
C GLY A 550 -10.45 -26.20 17.57
N LEU A 551 -11.70 -25.93 17.16
CA LEU A 551 -12.90 -26.50 17.78
C LEU A 551 -12.95 -28.02 17.63
N LEU A 552 -12.53 -28.55 16.48
CA LEU A 552 -12.44 -29.98 16.26
C LEU A 552 -11.44 -30.64 17.21
N VAL A 553 -10.24 -30.05 17.40
CA VAL A 553 -9.25 -30.57 18.36
C VAL A 553 -9.81 -30.54 19.78
N VAL A 554 -10.46 -29.45 20.18
CA VAL A 554 -11.13 -29.36 21.49
C VAL A 554 -12.17 -30.47 21.66
N ARG A 555 -12.93 -30.86 20.61
CA ARG A 555 -13.88 -31.98 20.62
C ARG A 555 -13.19 -33.32 20.80
N VAL A 556 -12.04 -33.55 20.18
CA VAL A 556 -11.29 -34.82 20.18
C VAL A 556 -10.42 -34.95 21.44
N THR A 557 -10.05 -33.85 22.08
CA THR A 557 -9.16 -33.83 23.27
C THR A 557 -9.56 -34.81 24.38
N PRO A 558 -10.85 -34.94 24.79
CA PRO A 558 -11.24 -35.91 25.83
C PRO A 558 -10.96 -37.38 25.43
N PHE A 559 -11.06 -37.65 24.14
CA PHE A 559 -10.71 -39.01 23.63
C PHE A 559 -9.21 -39.21 23.64
N ILE A 560 -8.42 -38.20 23.27
CA ILE A 560 -6.95 -38.27 23.35
C ILE A 560 -6.51 -38.57 24.79
N PHE A 561 -7.04 -37.83 25.77
CA PHE A 561 -6.66 -38.07 27.17
C PHE A 561 -7.13 -39.44 27.71
N ARG A 562 -8.30 -39.94 27.28
CA ARG A 562 -8.77 -41.28 27.64
C ARG A 562 -7.87 -42.36 27.03
N PHE A 563 -7.52 -42.20 25.77
CA PHE A 563 -6.61 -43.10 25.07
C PHE A 563 -5.21 -43.10 25.73
N SER A 564 -4.66 -41.90 25.99
CA SER A 564 -3.38 -41.77 26.69
C SER A 564 -3.41 -42.42 28.10
N ALA A 565 -4.52 -42.25 28.81
CA ALA A 565 -4.70 -42.91 30.11
C ALA A 565 -4.74 -44.44 29.97
N TRP A 566 -5.42 -44.99 28.94
CA TRP A 566 -5.47 -46.41 28.64
C TRP A 566 -4.09 -46.97 28.27
N VAL A 567 -3.32 -46.28 27.45
CA VAL A 567 -1.92 -46.69 27.11
C VAL A 567 -1.02 -46.70 28.32
N MET A 568 -1.26 -45.81 29.29
CA MET A 568 -0.44 -45.73 30.51
C MET A 568 -0.90 -46.67 31.63
N GLU A 569 -2.01 -47.39 31.47
CA GLU A 569 -2.54 -48.31 32.49
C GLU A 569 -1.56 -49.42 32.88
N PRO A 570 -0.75 -50.03 31.97
CA PRO A 570 0.24 -51.02 32.33
C PRO A 570 1.46 -50.46 33.06
N VAL A 571 1.71 -49.16 33.00
CA VAL A 571 2.88 -48.49 33.63
C VAL A 571 2.54 -48.00 35.03
N ARG A 572 2.41 -48.92 36.00
CA ARG A 572 1.92 -48.72 37.37
C ARG A 572 2.70 -47.72 38.26
N PRO A 573 4.02 -47.42 38.10
CA PRO A 573 4.71 -46.55 39.08
C PRO A 573 4.34 -45.08 39.03
N PHE A 574 3.67 -44.57 37.96
CA PHE A 574 3.30 -43.14 37.82
C PHE A 574 1.83 -42.85 38.12
N THR A 575 1.34 -43.29 39.29
CA THR A 575 -0.07 -43.09 39.72
C THR A 575 -0.60 -41.64 39.57
N PRO A 576 0.16 -40.56 39.92
CA PRO A 576 -0.33 -39.17 39.75
C PRO A 576 -0.59 -38.79 38.30
N LEU A 577 0.24 -39.28 37.38
CA LEU A 577 0.15 -39.02 35.94
C LEU A 577 -1.09 -39.70 35.33
N PHE A 578 -1.29 -40.98 35.67
CA PHE A 578 -2.46 -41.73 35.24
C PHE A 578 -3.77 -41.07 35.74
N LEU A 579 -3.80 -40.67 37.02
CA LEU A 579 -4.95 -39.97 37.59
C LEU A 579 -5.22 -38.66 36.88
N ALA A 580 -4.19 -37.89 36.54
CA ALA A 580 -4.33 -36.62 35.81
C ALA A 580 -4.92 -36.82 34.42
N LEU A 581 -4.45 -37.80 33.63
CA LEU A 581 -4.99 -38.09 32.31
C LEU A 581 -6.42 -38.59 32.35
N ARG A 582 -6.74 -39.46 33.33
CA ARG A 582 -8.09 -40.00 33.54
C ARG A 582 -9.08 -38.94 33.95
N ASP A 583 -8.66 -38.01 34.80
CA ASP A 583 -9.49 -36.89 35.22
C ASP A 583 -9.73 -35.89 34.06
N LEU A 584 -8.70 -35.53 33.31
CA LEU A 584 -8.85 -34.71 32.09
C LEU A 584 -9.81 -35.38 31.07
N GLY A 585 -9.73 -36.70 30.91
CA GLY A 585 -10.64 -37.47 30.05
C GLY A 585 -12.11 -37.50 30.51
N ARG A 586 -12.35 -37.31 31.83
CA ARG A 586 -13.70 -37.41 32.45
C ARG A 586 -14.37 -36.06 32.63
N SER A 587 -13.60 -34.98 32.81
CA SER A 587 -14.11 -33.63 33.13
C SER A 587 -13.80 -32.56 32.05
N PRO A 588 -14.20 -32.76 30.77
CA PRO A 588 -13.85 -31.86 29.67
C PRO A 588 -14.37 -30.45 29.82
N ARG A 589 -15.51 -30.23 30.52
CA ARG A 589 -16.11 -28.93 30.71
C ARG A 589 -15.23 -27.89 31.41
N LEU A 590 -14.34 -28.35 32.27
CA LEU A 590 -13.49 -27.49 33.05
C LEU A 590 -12.40 -26.79 32.20
N TYR A 591 -11.90 -27.49 31.17
CA TYR A 591 -10.74 -27.01 30.39
C TYR A 591 -11.04 -26.70 28.90
N THR A 592 -12.22 -27.07 28.38
CA THR A 592 -12.56 -26.84 26.96
C THR A 592 -12.35 -25.40 26.51
N ALA A 593 -12.78 -24.41 27.31
CA ALA A 593 -12.68 -23.01 26.93
C ALA A 593 -11.25 -22.44 27.07
N PRO A 594 -10.52 -22.68 28.18
CA PRO A 594 -9.10 -22.30 28.25
C PRO A 594 -8.24 -22.98 27.18
N LEU A 595 -8.51 -24.24 26.86
CA LEU A 595 -7.82 -24.96 25.80
C LEU A 595 -8.10 -24.36 24.42
N ALA A 596 -9.37 -24.03 24.14
CA ALA A 596 -9.76 -23.38 22.89
C ALA A 596 -9.04 -22.02 22.72
N LEU A 597 -9.05 -21.18 23.79
CA LEU A 597 -8.32 -19.92 23.80
C LEU A 597 -6.84 -20.11 23.47
N LEU A 598 -6.19 -21.10 24.08
CA LEU A 598 -4.78 -21.40 23.88
C LEU A 598 -4.50 -21.83 22.42
N ILE A 599 -5.32 -22.75 21.88
CA ILE A 599 -5.20 -23.21 20.50
C ILE A 599 -5.38 -22.05 19.52
N PHE A 600 -6.38 -21.21 19.73
CA PHE A 600 -6.64 -20.07 18.85
C PHE A 600 -5.52 -19.03 18.93
N THR A 601 -5.08 -18.66 20.13
CA THR A 601 -3.99 -17.70 20.31
C THR A 601 -2.70 -18.15 19.61
N LEU A 602 -2.30 -19.39 19.84
CA LEU A 602 -1.07 -19.93 19.25
C LEU A 602 -1.20 -20.21 17.75
N GLY A 603 -2.38 -20.65 17.31
CA GLY A 603 -2.65 -20.87 15.90
C GLY A 603 -2.63 -19.57 15.11
N ILE A 604 -3.31 -18.52 15.59
CA ILE A 604 -3.29 -17.20 14.97
C ILE A 604 -1.88 -16.60 15.00
N ALA A 605 -1.15 -16.81 16.10
CA ALA A 605 0.22 -16.31 16.19
C ALA A 605 1.18 -17.00 15.21
N ALA A 606 1.12 -18.32 15.11
CA ALA A 606 1.94 -19.11 14.17
C ALA A 606 1.60 -18.75 12.71
N TYR A 607 0.31 -18.61 12.39
CA TYR A 607 -0.14 -18.16 11.08
C TYR A 607 0.30 -16.72 10.80
N GLY A 608 0.10 -15.79 11.76
CA GLY A 608 0.47 -14.39 11.63
C GLY A 608 1.99 -14.19 11.44
N ALA A 609 2.82 -14.93 12.20
CA ALA A 609 4.26 -14.90 12.03
C ALA A 609 4.70 -15.45 10.66
N SER A 610 4.07 -16.54 10.20
CA SER A 610 4.40 -17.14 8.90
C SER A 610 3.99 -16.27 7.72
N ILE A 611 2.79 -15.68 7.75
CA ILE A 611 2.33 -14.76 6.69
C ILE A 611 3.20 -13.50 6.66
N ALA A 612 3.53 -12.93 7.83
CA ALA A 612 4.38 -11.76 7.93
C ALA A 612 5.77 -12.02 7.34
N ARG A 613 6.40 -13.13 7.71
CA ARG A 613 7.71 -13.52 7.19
C ARG A 613 7.68 -13.76 5.68
N THR A 614 6.61 -14.39 5.18
CA THR A 614 6.43 -14.62 3.74
C THR A 614 6.26 -13.31 2.98
N LEU A 615 5.44 -12.38 3.49
CA LEU A 615 5.23 -11.08 2.87
C LEU A 615 6.47 -10.18 2.93
N ASP A 616 7.26 -10.24 4.01
CA ASP A 616 8.53 -9.53 4.12
C ASP A 616 9.54 -10.05 3.08
N GLN A 617 9.64 -11.37 2.97
CA GLN A 617 10.55 -11.95 1.99
C GLN A 617 10.10 -11.69 0.56
N HIS A 618 8.80 -11.80 0.29
CA HIS A 618 8.24 -11.48 -1.04
C HIS A 618 8.50 -10.02 -1.42
N LEU A 619 8.40 -9.09 -0.47
CA LEU A 619 8.72 -7.69 -0.71
C LEU A 619 10.19 -7.51 -1.13
N ILE A 620 11.11 -8.18 -0.44
CA ILE A 620 12.53 -8.16 -0.76
C ILE A 620 12.75 -8.77 -2.16
N ASP A 621 12.26 -10.00 -2.37
CA ASP A 621 12.42 -10.75 -3.62
C ASP A 621 11.82 -9.97 -4.81
N SER A 622 10.65 -9.36 -4.64
CA SER A 622 9.97 -8.56 -5.66
C SER A 622 10.74 -7.30 -6.04
N ASN A 623 11.26 -6.54 -5.06
CA ASN A 623 12.02 -5.35 -5.35
C ASN A 623 13.38 -5.66 -6.01
N TYR A 624 14.07 -6.70 -5.53
CA TYR A 624 15.30 -7.15 -6.19
C TYR A 624 15.06 -7.67 -7.60
N LEU A 625 13.97 -8.42 -7.82
CA LEU A 625 13.60 -8.88 -9.16
C LEU A 625 13.30 -7.70 -10.11
N ASN A 626 12.61 -6.68 -9.62
CA ASN A 626 12.21 -5.53 -10.42
C ASN A 626 13.39 -4.60 -10.76
N VAL A 627 14.28 -4.35 -9.80
CA VAL A 627 15.45 -3.47 -10.00
C VAL A 627 16.61 -4.24 -10.66
N GLY A 628 16.78 -5.52 -10.31
CA GLY A 628 17.81 -6.42 -10.84
C GLY A 628 19.13 -6.41 -10.07
N ALA A 629 19.33 -5.44 -9.17
CA ALA A 629 20.56 -5.23 -8.42
C ALA A 629 20.30 -4.43 -7.13
N ASP A 630 21.35 -4.07 -6.38
CA ASP A 630 21.21 -3.11 -5.27
C ASP A 630 20.74 -1.75 -5.76
N MET A 631 21.30 -1.28 -6.90
CA MET A 631 20.89 -0.04 -7.56
C MET A 631 20.88 -0.21 -9.07
N ARG A 632 20.00 0.56 -9.74
CA ARG A 632 19.92 0.66 -11.20
C ARG A 632 19.91 2.13 -11.59
N LEU A 633 20.85 2.52 -12.42
CA LEU A 633 20.96 3.85 -12.99
C LEU A 633 20.46 3.79 -14.43
N ILE A 634 19.59 4.74 -14.80
CA ILE A 634 19.15 4.94 -16.18
C ILE A 634 19.93 6.15 -16.70
N GLU A 635 20.81 5.91 -17.66
CA GLU A 635 21.73 6.92 -18.17
C GLU A 635 21.29 7.41 -19.54
N THR A 636 21.58 8.66 -19.84
CA THR A 636 21.57 9.16 -21.21
C THR A 636 22.96 9.09 -21.77
N GLY A 637 23.12 8.37 -22.87
CA GLY A 637 24.28 8.55 -23.71
C GLY A 637 24.31 9.97 -24.33
N GLU A 638 25.46 10.49 -24.64
CA GLU A 638 25.58 11.68 -25.46
C GLU A 638 25.18 11.34 -26.89
N SER A 639 24.18 12.05 -27.42
CA SER A 639 23.74 11.88 -28.81
C SER A 639 24.49 12.82 -29.73
N ASN A 640 24.93 12.33 -30.89
CA ASN A 640 25.48 13.19 -31.96
C ASN A 640 24.43 14.10 -32.58
N LYS A 641 23.14 13.90 -32.25
CA LYS A 641 22.04 14.78 -32.67
C LYS A 641 21.66 15.74 -31.54
N PRO A 642 21.43 17.03 -31.84
CA PRO A 642 20.95 17.95 -30.85
C PRO A 642 19.61 17.47 -30.29
N PRO A 643 19.34 17.63 -28.97
CA PRO A 643 18.10 17.19 -28.34
C PRO A 643 16.90 17.89 -28.99
N VAL A 644 15.94 17.12 -29.46
CA VAL A 644 14.68 17.64 -30.00
C VAL A 644 13.76 17.96 -28.83
N PHE A 645 13.74 19.20 -28.39
CA PHE A 645 12.75 19.66 -27.40
C PHE A 645 11.57 20.26 -28.13
N GLY A 646 10.39 19.67 -27.99
CA GLY A 646 9.15 20.26 -28.45
C GLY A 646 8.01 19.27 -28.42
N SER A 647 7.01 19.53 -27.58
CA SER A 647 5.70 18.91 -27.64
C SER A 647 4.72 19.92 -28.25
N GLY A 648 4.67 19.95 -29.57
CA GLY A 648 3.73 20.77 -30.32
C GLY A 648 3.44 20.14 -31.69
N PRO A 649 2.35 20.50 -32.37
CA PRO A 649 1.94 19.88 -33.64
C PRO A 649 2.89 20.15 -34.84
N ASN A 650 3.91 20.97 -34.67
CA ASN A 650 4.96 21.22 -35.67
C ASN A 650 6.31 20.71 -35.19
N PHE A 651 6.40 19.40 -35.06
CA PHE A 651 7.67 18.71 -34.87
C PHE A 651 8.53 18.94 -36.11
N THR A 652 9.57 19.74 -36.02
CA THR A 652 10.65 19.67 -37.01
C THR A 652 11.40 18.37 -36.75
N VAL A 653 10.98 17.31 -37.43
CA VAL A 653 11.79 16.10 -37.53
C VAL A 653 13.15 16.52 -38.04
N ASN A 654 14.18 16.30 -37.24
CA ASN A 654 15.54 16.54 -37.64
C ASN A 654 15.83 15.62 -38.86
N THR A 655 15.82 16.19 -40.06
CA THR A 655 16.01 15.47 -41.33
C THR A 655 17.45 15.11 -41.63
N SER A 656 18.36 15.17 -40.62
CA SER A 656 19.70 14.64 -40.82
C SER A 656 19.61 13.16 -41.08
N THR A 657 20.00 12.77 -42.27
CA THR A 657 20.05 11.37 -42.77
C THR A 657 21.10 10.52 -42.04
N GLU A 658 21.91 11.13 -41.19
CA GLU A 658 22.91 10.39 -40.41
C GLU A 658 22.24 9.62 -39.27
N PRO A 659 22.65 8.37 -39.02
CA PRO A 659 22.15 7.58 -37.93
C PRO A 659 22.49 8.24 -36.58
N GLU A 660 21.58 8.19 -35.61
CA GLU A 660 21.85 8.63 -34.24
C GLU A 660 22.87 7.66 -33.63
N LEU A 661 23.99 8.22 -33.16
CA LEU A 661 25.00 7.52 -32.38
C LEU A 661 24.95 8.00 -30.96
N LEU A 662 24.80 7.05 -30.03
CA LEU A 662 24.86 7.29 -28.59
C LEU A 662 26.25 6.91 -28.08
N THR A 663 26.90 7.82 -27.39
CA THR A 663 28.19 7.58 -26.72
C THR A 663 27.94 7.50 -25.23
N PHE A 664 28.35 6.42 -24.61
CA PHE A 664 28.24 6.20 -23.17
C PHE A 664 29.60 6.23 -22.51
N VAL A 665 29.61 6.62 -21.24
CA VAL A 665 30.80 6.47 -20.40
C VAL A 665 31.03 4.97 -20.17
N PRO A 666 32.27 4.45 -20.27
CA PRO A 666 32.54 3.04 -20.01
C PRO A 666 32.01 2.60 -18.63
N VAL A 667 31.40 1.42 -18.59
CA VAL A 667 30.74 0.94 -17.35
C VAL A 667 31.73 0.77 -16.18
N GLU A 668 33.00 0.54 -16.50
CA GLU A 668 34.11 0.41 -15.56
C GLU A 668 34.35 1.70 -14.76
N GLU A 669 34.03 2.86 -15.32
CA GLU A 669 34.17 4.16 -14.61
C GLU A 669 33.27 4.25 -13.38
N HIS A 670 32.17 3.50 -13.35
CA HIS A 670 31.30 3.42 -12.16
C HIS A 670 31.99 2.75 -10.97
N LEU A 671 33.04 1.95 -11.19
CA LEU A 671 33.83 1.34 -10.12
C LEU A 671 34.69 2.36 -9.39
N ASN A 672 34.93 3.53 -10.00
CA ASN A 672 35.65 4.66 -9.36
C ASN A 672 34.74 5.37 -8.33
N ILE A 673 33.45 5.10 -8.30
CA ILE A 673 32.54 5.62 -7.28
C ILE A 673 32.80 4.89 -5.95
N PRO A 674 33.16 5.59 -4.87
CA PRO A 674 33.41 4.95 -3.58
C PRO A 674 32.21 4.14 -3.06
N GLY A 675 32.45 2.85 -2.77
CA GLY A 675 31.44 1.94 -2.28
C GLY A 675 30.69 1.14 -3.36
N VAL A 676 30.95 1.37 -4.64
CA VAL A 676 30.51 0.49 -5.74
C VAL A 676 31.47 -0.70 -5.83
N GLN A 677 30.93 -1.91 -5.80
CA GLN A 677 31.70 -3.17 -5.81
C GLN A 677 31.73 -3.84 -7.18
N ALA A 678 30.64 -3.72 -7.95
CA ALA A 678 30.52 -4.24 -9.31
C ALA A 678 29.49 -3.41 -10.08
N ALA A 679 29.70 -3.35 -11.39
CA ALA A 679 28.81 -2.68 -12.33
C ALA A 679 28.55 -3.59 -13.55
N ALA A 680 27.34 -3.52 -14.14
CA ALA A 680 26.97 -4.29 -15.30
C ALA A 680 25.97 -3.54 -16.17
N ARG A 681 26.07 -3.70 -17.49
CA ARG A 681 25.11 -3.14 -18.45
C ARG A 681 23.92 -4.08 -18.64
N ALA A 682 22.72 -3.50 -18.78
CA ALA A 682 21.52 -4.20 -19.16
C ALA A 682 20.64 -3.33 -20.06
N ALA A 683 20.26 -3.82 -21.24
CA ALA A 683 19.38 -3.09 -22.15
C ALA A 683 18.07 -3.88 -22.36
N ASN A 684 16.93 -3.25 -22.09
CA ASN A 684 15.62 -3.86 -22.21
C ASN A 684 14.86 -3.25 -23.41
N LEU A 685 14.86 -3.96 -24.53
CA LEU A 685 14.35 -3.48 -25.81
C LEU A 685 13.01 -4.15 -26.19
N PRO A 686 12.12 -3.45 -26.91
CA PRO A 686 10.95 -4.07 -27.51
C PRO A 686 11.37 -5.12 -28.54
N ALA A 687 10.66 -6.24 -28.56
CA ALA A 687 10.97 -7.35 -29.47
C ALA A 687 9.69 -8.06 -29.95
N TRP A 688 9.84 -8.79 -31.09
CA TRP A 688 8.82 -9.70 -31.60
C TRP A 688 9.47 -11.05 -31.88
N GLY A 689 8.94 -12.11 -31.25
CA GLY A 689 9.41 -13.46 -31.55
C GLY A 689 8.76 -14.01 -32.82
N ARG A 690 9.52 -14.74 -33.61
CA ARG A 690 9.04 -15.50 -34.77
C ARG A 690 9.73 -16.85 -34.84
N THR A 691 8.96 -17.91 -34.88
CA THR A 691 9.52 -19.24 -35.13
C THR A 691 10.01 -19.36 -36.59
N THR A 692 11.10 -20.10 -36.79
CA THR A 692 11.67 -20.29 -38.12
C THR A 692 10.65 -20.92 -39.09
N GLY A 693 10.20 -20.16 -40.07
CA GLY A 693 9.17 -20.59 -41.06
C GLY A 693 7.81 -19.91 -40.87
N GLY A 694 7.55 -19.21 -39.76
CA GLY A 694 6.32 -18.44 -39.51
C GLY A 694 6.34 -17.07 -40.21
N ARG A 695 5.27 -16.74 -40.96
CA ARG A 695 5.13 -15.43 -41.65
C ARG A 695 4.46 -14.33 -40.80
N LYS A 696 3.83 -14.67 -39.65
CA LYS A 696 3.14 -13.68 -38.80
C LYS A 696 4.04 -13.22 -37.65
N ARG A 697 4.04 -11.92 -37.38
CA ARG A 697 4.55 -11.34 -36.13
C ARG A 697 3.69 -11.89 -34.98
N GLU A 698 4.35 -12.42 -33.98
CA GLU A 698 3.72 -12.92 -32.79
C GLU A 698 3.51 -11.76 -31.77
N ASP A 699 2.99 -12.06 -30.63
CA ASP A 699 2.66 -11.07 -29.60
C ASP A 699 3.87 -10.19 -29.21
N ARG A 700 3.60 -8.94 -28.86
CA ARG A 700 4.62 -8.01 -28.38
C ARG A 700 5.43 -8.66 -27.27
N SER A 701 6.73 -8.64 -27.39
CA SER A 701 7.70 -9.25 -26.49
C SER A 701 8.77 -8.24 -26.11
N ARG A 702 9.61 -8.59 -25.18
CA ARG A 702 10.80 -7.79 -24.84
C ARG A 702 12.02 -8.68 -24.79
N ILE A 703 13.16 -8.11 -25.14
CA ILE A 703 14.46 -8.77 -25.03
C ILE A 703 15.35 -7.98 -24.07
N LEU A 704 15.88 -8.68 -23.09
CA LEU A 704 16.87 -8.17 -22.17
C LEU A 704 18.26 -8.58 -22.66
N LEU A 705 19.07 -7.61 -22.99
CA LEU A 705 20.46 -7.80 -23.37
C LEU A 705 21.33 -7.61 -22.14
N ILE A 706 22.25 -8.53 -21.88
CA ILE A 706 23.10 -8.50 -20.68
C ILE A 706 24.58 -8.75 -21.02
N ASP A 707 25.46 -8.11 -20.27
CA ASP A 707 26.88 -8.45 -20.18
C ASP A 707 27.02 -9.64 -19.24
N ARG A 708 27.23 -10.81 -19.76
CA ARG A 708 27.12 -12.09 -19.04
C ARG A 708 27.87 -12.12 -17.69
N LEU A 709 29.17 -11.88 -17.68
CA LEU A 709 29.99 -11.99 -16.44
C LEU A 709 29.74 -10.85 -15.44
N PRO A 710 29.75 -9.57 -15.83
CA PRO A 710 29.40 -8.48 -14.92
C PRO A 710 28.00 -8.62 -14.35
N PHE A 711 27.01 -8.98 -15.18
CA PHE A 711 25.62 -9.17 -14.77
C PHE A 711 25.48 -10.27 -13.71
N GLN A 712 26.21 -11.39 -13.88
CA GLN A 712 26.23 -12.47 -12.90
C GLN A 712 26.67 -11.99 -11.51
N ASN A 713 27.70 -11.16 -11.44
CA ASN A 713 28.24 -10.63 -10.18
C ASN A 713 27.28 -9.66 -9.47
N VAL A 714 26.51 -8.90 -10.25
CA VAL A 714 25.63 -7.85 -9.74
C VAL A 714 24.25 -8.39 -9.40
N ALA A 715 23.68 -9.25 -10.26
CA ALA A 715 22.28 -9.69 -10.18
C ALA A 715 22.05 -10.95 -9.32
N THR A 716 23.10 -11.53 -8.71
CA THR A 716 22.96 -12.76 -7.89
C THR A 716 21.94 -12.62 -6.76
N ALA A 717 21.87 -11.44 -6.11
CA ALA A 717 20.89 -11.17 -5.04
C ALA A 717 19.44 -11.06 -5.53
N ALA A 718 19.25 -10.81 -6.82
CA ALA A 718 17.94 -10.67 -7.45
C ALA A 718 17.36 -12.00 -7.97
N PHE A 719 18.16 -13.06 -7.96
CA PHE A 719 17.75 -14.36 -8.46
C PHE A 719 17.42 -15.32 -7.31
N ARG A 720 16.35 -16.08 -7.46
CA ARG A 720 15.89 -17.09 -6.51
C ARG A 720 15.83 -18.44 -7.22
N ASP A 721 16.16 -19.53 -6.50
CA ASP A 721 16.33 -20.89 -7.06
C ASP A 721 15.08 -21.45 -7.76
N ASP A 722 13.88 -20.94 -7.42
CA ASP A 722 12.62 -21.36 -8.06
C ASP A 722 12.32 -20.62 -9.39
N TYR A 723 13.17 -19.67 -9.81
CA TYR A 723 12.98 -18.94 -11.06
C TYR A 723 13.44 -19.71 -12.30
N SER A 724 14.21 -20.78 -12.10
CA SER A 724 14.63 -21.71 -13.15
C SER A 724 14.88 -23.10 -12.60
N TYR A 725 14.99 -24.09 -13.47
CA TYR A 725 15.45 -25.44 -13.09
C TYR A 725 16.92 -25.51 -12.71
N ARG A 726 17.72 -24.56 -13.20
CA ARG A 726 19.15 -24.45 -12.91
C ARG A 726 19.38 -23.29 -11.96
N ASP A 727 20.47 -23.37 -11.22
CA ASP A 727 20.99 -22.25 -10.48
C ASP A 727 21.37 -21.09 -11.43
N PHE A 728 21.42 -19.87 -10.90
CA PHE A 728 21.69 -18.66 -11.70
C PHE A 728 22.97 -18.76 -12.50
N ASN A 729 24.04 -19.28 -11.88
CA ASN A 729 25.34 -19.42 -12.51
C ASN A 729 25.29 -20.42 -13.68
N GLY A 730 24.62 -21.57 -13.48
CA GLY A 730 24.44 -22.57 -14.53
C GLY A 730 23.67 -22.02 -15.73
N MET A 731 22.61 -21.25 -15.48
CA MET A 731 21.81 -20.65 -16.55
C MET A 731 22.60 -19.58 -17.33
N ILE A 732 23.34 -18.69 -16.65
CA ILE A 732 24.21 -17.70 -17.30
C ILE A 732 25.33 -18.38 -18.11
N ASN A 733 25.84 -19.55 -17.65
CA ASN A 733 26.82 -20.33 -18.41
C ASN A 733 26.24 -20.95 -19.68
N GLU A 734 24.93 -21.22 -19.74
CA GLU A 734 24.29 -21.65 -21.00
C GLU A 734 24.34 -20.55 -22.08
N LEU A 735 24.26 -19.27 -21.70
CA LEU A 735 24.47 -18.16 -22.64
C LEU A 735 25.91 -18.09 -23.18
N ALA A 736 26.88 -18.67 -22.47
CA ALA A 736 28.28 -18.67 -22.89
C ALA A 736 28.60 -19.69 -23.98
N LYS A 737 27.70 -20.69 -24.22
CA LYS A 737 28.00 -21.78 -25.18
C LYS A 737 28.15 -21.32 -26.61
N SER A 738 27.43 -20.27 -27.00
CA SER A 738 27.59 -19.60 -28.30
C SER A 738 27.13 -18.14 -28.20
N PRO A 739 27.69 -17.24 -29.05
CA PRO A 739 27.29 -15.83 -29.05
C PRO A 739 25.81 -15.63 -29.32
N ASP A 740 25.21 -16.46 -30.19
CA ASP A 740 23.80 -16.46 -30.58
C ASP A 740 22.86 -17.15 -29.55
N SER A 741 23.35 -17.47 -28.34
CA SER A 741 22.56 -18.10 -27.30
C SER A 741 21.47 -17.17 -26.79
N ILE A 742 20.25 -17.73 -26.52
CA ILE A 742 19.13 -17.01 -25.93
C ILE A 742 18.46 -17.89 -24.87
N LEU A 743 18.05 -17.25 -23.77
CA LEU A 743 17.16 -17.83 -22.79
C LEU A 743 15.75 -17.33 -23.06
N ILE A 744 14.77 -18.21 -22.93
CA ILE A 744 13.37 -17.90 -23.19
C ILE A 744 12.48 -18.25 -21.98
N GLU A 745 11.35 -17.63 -21.90
CA GLU A 745 10.36 -17.97 -20.89
C GLU A 745 9.86 -19.41 -21.10
N ARG A 746 9.76 -20.21 -20.03
CA ARG A 746 9.32 -21.61 -20.08
C ARG A 746 7.97 -21.77 -20.75
N ARG A 747 7.04 -20.84 -20.47
CA ARG A 747 5.73 -20.84 -21.09
C ARG A 747 5.81 -20.73 -22.60
N TYR A 748 6.67 -19.84 -23.12
CA TYR A 748 6.87 -19.67 -24.57
C TYR A 748 7.38 -20.94 -25.22
N LEU A 749 8.29 -21.66 -24.57
CA LEU A 749 8.80 -22.96 -25.07
C LEU A 749 7.66 -23.97 -25.26
N PHE A 750 6.75 -24.11 -24.27
CA PHE A 750 5.62 -25.03 -24.34
C PHE A 750 4.56 -24.58 -25.36
N ASP A 751 4.18 -23.30 -25.34
CA ASP A 751 3.15 -22.77 -26.24
C ASP A 751 3.54 -22.90 -27.71
N LYS A 752 4.82 -22.72 -28.02
CA LYS A 752 5.36 -22.82 -29.38
C LYS A 752 5.94 -24.22 -29.73
N LYS A 753 5.87 -25.17 -28.80
CA LYS A 753 6.40 -26.54 -28.93
C LYS A 753 7.87 -26.54 -29.37
N LEU A 754 8.67 -25.61 -28.84
CA LEU A 754 10.09 -25.51 -29.11
C LEU A 754 10.87 -26.52 -28.29
N GLN A 755 12.07 -26.84 -28.77
CA GLN A 755 13.05 -27.70 -28.06
C GLN A 755 14.35 -26.94 -27.87
N MET A 756 15.12 -27.33 -26.87
CA MET A 756 16.46 -26.79 -26.64
C MET A 756 17.31 -27.03 -27.91
N GLY A 757 18.05 -26.02 -28.36
CA GLY A 757 18.82 -26.01 -29.59
C GLY A 757 18.05 -25.53 -30.84
N ASN A 758 16.73 -25.33 -30.76
CA ASN A 758 16.01 -24.74 -31.88
C ASN A 758 16.45 -23.30 -32.13
N LYS A 759 16.41 -22.89 -33.38
CA LYS A 759 16.66 -21.50 -33.78
C LYS A 759 15.35 -20.72 -33.83
N ILE A 760 15.36 -19.54 -33.25
CA ILE A 760 14.26 -18.57 -33.31
C ILE A 760 14.76 -17.26 -33.89
N VAL A 761 13.90 -16.54 -34.60
CA VAL A 761 14.17 -15.19 -35.09
C VAL A 761 13.45 -14.21 -34.15
N VAL A 762 14.20 -13.29 -33.57
CA VAL A 762 13.66 -12.21 -32.74
C VAL A 762 13.89 -10.90 -33.48
N GLU A 763 12.80 -10.21 -33.83
CA GLU A 763 12.85 -8.87 -34.40
C GLU A 763 13.00 -7.89 -33.23
N VAL A 764 14.14 -7.21 -33.15
CA VAL A 764 14.45 -6.25 -32.05
C VAL A 764 14.23 -4.84 -32.58
N GLN A 765 13.48 -4.03 -31.82
CA GLN A 765 13.31 -2.63 -32.16
C GLN A 765 14.47 -1.79 -31.64
N ALA A 766 15.20 -1.17 -32.55
CA ALA A 766 16.26 -0.25 -32.21
C ALA A 766 16.24 0.94 -33.20
N PHE A 767 16.37 2.16 -32.69
CA PHE A 767 16.42 3.41 -33.49
C PHE A 767 15.25 3.60 -34.48
N GLY A 768 14.06 3.10 -34.11
CA GLY A 768 12.86 3.18 -34.94
C GLY A 768 12.66 1.99 -35.88
N ASP A 769 13.68 1.21 -36.14
CA ASP A 769 13.66 0.07 -37.04
C ASP A 769 13.51 -1.26 -36.31
N TRP A 770 13.00 -2.28 -37.04
CA TRP A 770 12.87 -3.65 -36.57
C TRP A 770 13.92 -4.53 -37.28
N VAL A 771 14.90 -4.99 -36.52
CA VAL A 771 16.02 -5.80 -37.04
C VAL A 771 15.82 -7.26 -36.68
N PRO A 772 15.68 -8.20 -37.64
CA PRO A 772 15.56 -9.62 -37.39
C PRO A 772 16.92 -10.24 -37.02
N ILE A 773 17.03 -10.83 -35.85
CA ILE A 773 18.24 -11.49 -35.36
C ILE A 773 17.91 -12.95 -35.05
N THR A 774 18.75 -13.86 -35.44
CA THR A 774 18.58 -15.30 -35.21
C THR A 774 19.33 -15.71 -33.96
N TYR A 775 18.63 -16.37 -33.06
CA TYR A 775 19.20 -16.92 -31.84
C TYR A 775 18.95 -18.41 -31.70
N THR A 776 19.78 -19.08 -30.90
CA THR A 776 19.66 -20.50 -30.55
C THR A 776 19.18 -20.64 -29.11
N VAL A 777 18.04 -21.29 -28.88
CA VAL A 777 17.46 -21.52 -27.56
C VAL A 777 18.37 -22.46 -26.75
N ARG A 778 18.84 -21.99 -25.57
CA ARG A 778 19.77 -22.76 -24.73
C ARG A 778 19.17 -23.17 -23.39
N ASP A 779 18.36 -22.31 -22.76
CA ASP A 779 17.71 -22.65 -21.48
C ASP A 779 16.40 -21.86 -21.32
N VAL A 780 15.67 -22.18 -20.26
CA VAL A 780 14.38 -21.55 -19.93
C VAL A 780 14.35 -21.03 -18.50
N PHE A 781 13.57 -19.99 -18.30
CA PHE A 781 13.31 -19.42 -16.99
C PHE A 781 11.81 -19.18 -16.77
N ASP A 782 11.39 -19.12 -15.51
CA ASP A 782 10.03 -18.70 -15.09
C ASP A 782 10.03 -17.23 -14.68
N ALA A 783 11.14 -16.74 -14.12
CA ALA A 783 11.36 -15.33 -13.76
C ALA A 783 12.83 -14.96 -14.03
N PHE A 784 13.06 -13.71 -14.38
CA PHE A 784 14.39 -13.18 -14.59
C PHE A 784 14.47 -11.72 -14.10
N PRO A 785 15.59 -11.27 -13.48
CA PRO A 785 15.74 -9.90 -12.99
C PRO A 785 15.50 -8.85 -14.09
N ILE A 786 14.95 -7.69 -13.73
CA ILE A 786 14.61 -6.54 -14.58
C ILE A 786 13.37 -6.76 -15.49
N ILE A 787 13.06 -7.98 -15.86
CA ILE A 787 11.97 -8.26 -16.82
C ILE A 787 10.60 -7.89 -16.23
N ALA A 788 10.41 -8.06 -14.92
CA ALA A 788 9.16 -7.77 -14.24
C ALA A 788 8.96 -6.26 -13.91
N GLY A 789 10.00 -5.45 -14.04
CA GLY A 789 10.06 -4.07 -13.53
C GLY A 789 9.87 -2.99 -14.60
N GLY A 790 8.78 -2.97 -15.32
CA GLY A 790 8.44 -1.82 -16.17
C GLY A 790 7.11 -1.19 -15.74
N ASP A 791 7.06 0.14 -15.65
CA ASP A 791 5.82 0.93 -15.49
C ASP A 791 4.85 0.80 -16.69
N ALA A 792 5.14 -0.13 -17.60
CA ALA A 792 4.33 -0.34 -18.80
C ALA A 792 3.29 -1.44 -18.56
N PRO A 793 2.04 -1.25 -19.02
CA PRO A 793 0.96 -2.24 -18.94
C PRO A 793 1.15 -3.43 -19.89
N PHE A 794 2.39 -3.86 -20.16
CA PHE A 794 2.77 -4.92 -21.10
C PHE A 794 2.92 -6.29 -20.41
N ALA A 795 2.08 -6.61 -19.44
CA ALA A 795 2.07 -7.89 -18.75
C ALA A 795 1.68 -9.11 -19.63
N LEU A 796 1.58 -8.96 -20.95
CA LEU A 796 1.04 -9.97 -21.86
C LEU A 796 2.03 -10.47 -22.92
N GLY A 797 3.33 -10.07 -22.89
CA GLY A 797 4.32 -10.48 -23.88
C GLY A 797 5.30 -11.52 -23.37
N ASN A 798 5.93 -12.21 -24.29
CA ASN A 798 7.02 -13.14 -23.99
C ASN A 798 8.34 -12.39 -23.74
N PHE A 799 9.22 -12.96 -22.94
CA PHE A 799 10.50 -12.36 -22.59
C PHE A 799 11.66 -13.23 -23.07
N TYR A 800 12.71 -12.55 -23.50
CA TYR A 800 13.94 -13.16 -23.97
C TYR A 800 15.13 -12.55 -23.24
N VAL A 801 16.18 -13.34 -23.02
CA VAL A 801 17.47 -12.86 -22.49
C VAL A 801 18.58 -13.31 -23.42
N ALA A 802 19.40 -12.37 -23.88
CA ALA A 802 20.46 -12.66 -24.86
C ALA A 802 21.75 -11.91 -24.54
N ASN A 803 22.84 -12.33 -25.20
CA ASN A 803 24.13 -11.66 -25.11
C ASN A 803 24.07 -10.26 -25.75
N MET A 804 24.53 -9.25 -25.03
CA MET A 804 24.52 -7.86 -25.49
C MET A 804 25.44 -7.64 -26.67
N ASP A 805 26.68 -8.10 -26.63
CA ASP A 805 27.69 -7.88 -27.67
C ASP A 805 27.26 -8.48 -29.03
N TYR A 806 26.74 -9.71 -29.02
CA TYR A 806 26.23 -10.33 -30.24
C TYR A 806 25.07 -9.55 -30.86
N THR A 807 24.15 -9.08 -29.99
CA THR A 807 22.99 -8.32 -30.46
C THR A 807 23.42 -6.98 -31.05
N TYR A 808 24.33 -6.25 -30.39
CA TYR A 808 24.86 -4.97 -30.88
C TYR A 808 25.66 -5.13 -32.16
N GLU A 809 26.43 -6.22 -32.32
CA GLU A 809 27.08 -6.56 -33.57
C GLU A 809 26.07 -6.68 -34.74
N LYS A 810 24.92 -7.31 -34.49
CA LYS A 810 23.85 -7.45 -35.51
C LYS A 810 23.04 -6.17 -35.72
N LEU A 811 22.89 -5.32 -34.71
CA LEU A 811 22.29 -4.01 -34.84
C LEU A 811 23.21 -2.96 -35.47
N GLY A 812 24.54 -3.22 -35.49
CA GLY A 812 25.56 -2.33 -36.02
C GLY A 812 25.90 -1.13 -35.14
N ARG A 813 25.25 -0.98 -33.98
CA ARG A 813 25.47 0.12 -33.04
C ARG A 813 24.88 -0.21 -31.65
N GLU A 814 25.38 0.49 -30.64
CA GLU A 814 24.88 0.35 -29.28
C GLU A 814 23.56 1.12 -29.09
N THR A 815 22.67 0.59 -28.28
CA THR A 815 21.42 1.24 -27.85
C THR A 815 21.55 1.76 -26.42
N ALA A 816 20.63 2.62 -25.98
CA ALA A 816 20.55 3.01 -24.58
C ALA A 816 20.42 1.78 -23.67
N TYR A 817 21.20 1.78 -22.59
CA TYR A 817 21.22 0.74 -21.58
C TYR A 817 21.17 1.32 -20.18
N ASP A 818 20.80 0.50 -19.23
CA ASP A 818 20.84 0.81 -17.81
C ASP A 818 22.11 0.23 -17.19
N VAL A 819 22.63 0.90 -16.18
CA VAL A 819 23.76 0.39 -15.40
C VAL A 819 23.27 -0.14 -14.06
N LEU A 820 23.56 -1.41 -13.81
CA LEU A 820 23.26 -2.12 -12.58
C LEU A 820 24.48 -2.07 -11.67
N LEU A 821 24.27 -1.72 -10.42
CA LEU A 821 25.35 -1.59 -9.43
C LEU A 821 25.12 -2.52 -8.24
N LYS A 822 26.20 -3.17 -7.83
CA LYS A 822 26.31 -3.80 -6.51
C LYS A 822 27.05 -2.85 -5.59
N THR A 823 26.43 -2.47 -4.48
CA THR A 823 26.94 -1.42 -3.60
C THR A 823 27.16 -1.91 -2.17
N ALA A 824 28.09 -1.27 -1.46
CA ALA A 824 28.28 -1.49 -0.04
C ALA A 824 27.01 -1.14 0.77
N PRO A 825 26.78 -1.77 1.92
CA PRO A 825 25.69 -1.40 2.82
C PRO A 825 25.83 0.05 3.29
N GLY A 826 24.72 0.81 3.24
CA GLY A 826 24.65 2.20 3.72
C GLY A 826 24.89 3.27 2.66
N LEU A 827 25.35 2.95 1.47
CA LEU A 827 25.46 3.89 0.35
C LEU A 827 24.06 4.14 -0.25
N THR A 828 23.67 5.40 -0.38
CA THR A 828 22.37 5.82 -0.95
C THR A 828 22.50 6.11 -2.44
N ALA A 829 21.41 5.89 -3.19
CA ALA A 829 21.41 6.19 -4.63
C ALA A 829 21.61 7.67 -4.94
N GLY A 830 21.16 8.58 -4.06
CA GLY A 830 21.42 10.01 -4.23
C GLY A 830 22.91 10.38 -4.12
N GLU A 831 23.66 9.71 -3.24
CA GLU A 831 25.11 9.88 -3.13
C GLU A 831 25.84 9.33 -4.36
N VAL A 832 25.41 8.13 -4.82
CA VAL A 832 25.96 7.53 -6.04
C VAL A 832 25.70 8.42 -7.25
N ALA A 833 24.48 8.93 -7.42
CA ALA A 833 24.12 9.81 -8.53
C ALA A 833 24.89 11.14 -8.51
N LYS A 834 25.15 11.70 -7.32
CA LYS A 834 25.98 12.91 -7.18
C LYS A 834 27.43 12.64 -7.57
N GLN A 835 28.02 11.55 -7.11
CA GLN A 835 29.39 11.17 -7.45
C GLN A 835 29.52 10.76 -8.93
N ALA A 836 28.50 10.12 -9.50
CA ALA A 836 28.42 9.84 -10.93
C ALA A 836 28.44 11.15 -11.76
N LEU A 837 27.73 12.17 -11.30
CA LEU A 837 27.75 13.48 -11.94
C LEU A 837 29.14 14.14 -11.92
N ASP A 838 29.89 13.96 -10.85
CA ASP A 838 31.27 14.44 -10.75
C ASP A 838 32.20 13.72 -11.77
N LEU A 839 31.87 12.52 -12.17
CA LEU A 839 32.52 11.75 -13.24
C LEU A 839 31.93 12.02 -14.64
N ASN A 840 31.09 13.03 -14.80
CA ASN A 840 30.34 13.35 -16.03
C ASN A 840 29.36 12.26 -16.49
N ILE A 841 28.95 11.36 -15.61
CA ILE A 841 27.91 10.36 -15.88
C ILE A 841 26.54 11.01 -15.62
N ILE A 842 25.77 11.23 -16.68
CA ILE A 842 24.47 11.88 -16.60
C ILE A 842 23.39 10.80 -16.41
N THR A 843 22.83 10.73 -15.21
CA THR A 843 21.72 9.86 -14.86
C THR A 843 20.38 10.59 -14.99
N ILE A 844 19.41 10.02 -15.71
CA ILE A 844 18.03 10.54 -15.79
C ILE A 844 17.25 10.10 -14.56
N GLN A 845 17.39 8.85 -14.18
CA GLN A 845 16.63 8.22 -13.12
C GLN A 845 17.48 7.15 -12.43
N TYR A 846 17.24 6.98 -11.15
CA TYR A 846 17.87 5.90 -10.39
C TYR A 846 16.83 5.13 -9.58
N HIS A 847 17.11 3.86 -9.36
CA HIS A 847 16.30 2.97 -8.53
C HIS A 847 17.19 2.32 -7.49
N ASP A 848 16.92 2.58 -6.23
CA ASP A 848 17.57 1.95 -5.08
C ASP A 848 16.63 0.88 -4.50
N THR A 849 17.07 -0.37 -4.53
CA THR A 849 16.29 -1.50 -4.03
C THR A 849 16.06 -1.39 -2.53
N ARG A 850 17.08 -0.98 -1.77
CA ARG A 850 17.00 -0.85 -0.30
C ARG A 850 16.06 0.27 0.10
N GLN A 851 16.15 1.41 -0.58
CA GLN A 851 15.23 2.53 -0.36
C GLN A 851 13.79 2.14 -0.69
N LYS A 852 13.55 1.48 -1.83
CA LYS A 852 12.21 1.00 -2.21
C LYS A 852 11.65 0.00 -1.19
N ILE A 853 12.47 -0.92 -0.67
CA ILE A 853 12.07 -1.85 0.40
C ILE A 853 11.70 -1.07 1.65
N PHE A 854 12.51 -0.09 2.06
CA PHE A 854 12.26 0.73 3.24
C PHE A 854 10.96 1.54 3.10
N GLU A 855 10.75 2.19 1.96
CA GLU A 855 9.52 2.93 1.66
C GLU A 855 8.29 2.02 1.67
N ALA A 856 8.39 0.84 1.05
CA ALA A 856 7.31 -0.14 1.05
C ALA A 856 7.01 -0.71 2.44
N GLN A 857 8.02 -0.85 3.32
CA GLN A 857 7.81 -1.24 4.72
C GLN A 857 7.07 -0.18 5.53
N GLN A 858 7.14 1.08 5.13
CA GLN A 858 6.45 2.19 5.77
C GLN A 858 5.04 2.43 5.22
N GLN A 859 4.60 1.68 4.21
CA GLN A 859 3.26 1.81 3.68
C GLN A 859 2.20 1.50 4.76
N PRO A 860 1.17 2.32 4.91
CA PRO A 860 0.19 2.21 6.00
C PRO A 860 -0.65 0.94 5.98
N ASP A 861 -0.96 0.40 4.81
CA ASP A 861 -1.66 -0.87 4.63
C ASP A 861 -0.84 -2.03 5.21
N ARG A 862 0.46 -2.03 4.98
CA ARG A 862 1.40 -2.99 5.55
C ARG A 862 1.58 -2.79 7.05
N GLN A 863 1.76 -1.55 7.50
CA GLN A 863 1.83 -1.22 8.93
C GLN A 863 0.52 -1.58 9.65
N GLY A 864 -0.62 -1.34 9.01
CA GLY A 864 -1.94 -1.71 9.51
C GLY A 864 -2.10 -3.22 9.65
N LEU A 865 -1.70 -3.99 8.63
CA LEU A 865 -1.75 -5.44 8.63
C LEU A 865 -0.86 -6.04 9.75
N PHE A 866 0.43 -5.71 9.74
CA PHE A 866 1.37 -6.25 10.73
C PHE A 866 1.11 -5.69 12.12
N GLY A 867 0.69 -4.44 12.22
CA GLY A 867 0.27 -3.82 13.46
C GLY A 867 -0.94 -4.51 14.08
N THR A 868 -1.97 -4.81 13.28
CA THR A 868 -3.16 -5.54 13.74
C THR A 868 -2.82 -6.96 14.18
N LEU A 869 -1.98 -7.68 13.43
CA LEU A 869 -1.51 -9.02 13.79
C LEU A 869 -0.69 -8.99 15.08
N SER A 870 0.23 -8.03 15.22
CA SER A 870 1.09 -7.89 16.40
C SER A 870 0.30 -7.45 17.65
N ALA A 871 -0.53 -6.41 17.53
CA ALA A 871 -1.40 -5.93 18.61
C ALA A 871 -2.41 -7.01 19.02
N GLY A 872 -3.02 -7.67 18.05
CA GLY A 872 -3.94 -8.78 18.26
C GLY A 872 -3.28 -9.96 18.98
N PHE A 873 -2.06 -10.31 18.59
CA PHE A 873 -1.29 -11.35 19.25
C PHE A 873 -0.99 -10.98 20.71
N LEU A 874 -0.51 -9.77 20.98
CA LEU A 874 -0.21 -9.31 22.35
C LEU A 874 -1.47 -9.34 23.21
N VAL A 875 -2.59 -8.85 22.69
CA VAL A 875 -3.89 -8.84 23.35
C VAL A 875 -4.38 -10.26 23.65
N MET A 876 -4.35 -11.16 22.64
CA MET A 876 -4.80 -12.54 22.82
C MET A 876 -3.90 -13.32 23.79
N THR A 877 -2.61 -13.07 23.77
CA THR A 877 -1.67 -13.64 24.73
C THR A 877 -1.99 -13.20 26.15
N ALA A 878 -2.22 -11.91 26.38
CA ALA A 878 -2.60 -11.39 27.68
C ALA A 878 -3.94 -11.99 28.17
N LEU A 879 -4.95 -12.06 27.30
CA LEU A 879 -6.23 -12.69 27.63
C LEU A 879 -6.12 -14.17 27.95
N THR A 880 -5.29 -14.89 27.17
CA THR A 880 -5.04 -16.32 27.40
C THR A 880 -4.34 -16.54 28.72
N MET A 881 -3.34 -15.73 29.07
CA MET A 881 -2.68 -15.77 30.38
C MET A 881 -3.64 -15.52 31.53
N ILE A 882 -4.47 -14.47 31.42
CA ILE A 882 -5.48 -14.14 32.42
C ILE A 882 -6.52 -15.27 32.52
N GLY A 883 -7.03 -15.74 31.38
CA GLY A 883 -8.01 -16.82 31.33
C GLY A 883 -7.48 -18.12 31.92
N PHE A 884 -6.23 -18.43 31.67
CA PHE A 884 -5.57 -19.60 32.22
C PHE A 884 -5.29 -19.47 33.72
N MET A 885 -4.91 -18.29 34.17
CA MET A 885 -4.74 -18.01 35.62
C MET A 885 -6.07 -18.14 36.37
N VAL A 886 -7.15 -17.58 35.82
CA VAL A 886 -8.48 -17.73 36.40
C VAL A 886 -8.93 -19.18 36.43
N TYR A 887 -8.70 -19.92 35.33
CA TYR A 887 -8.98 -21.35 35.26
C TYR A 887 -8.19 -22.15 36.33
N ALA A 888 -6.91 -21.87 36.49
CA ALA A 888 -6.09 -22.55 37.48
C ALA A 888 -6.58 -22.32 38.90
N LEU A 889 -6.89 -21.07 39.24
CA LEU A 889 -7.43 -20.69 40.56
C LEU A 889 -8.78 -21.35 40.86
N LEU A 890 -9.70 -21.34 39.89
CA LEU A 890 -11.04 -21.89 40.07
C LEU A 890 -11.03 -23.44 40.06
N SER A 891 -10.24 -24.04 39.18
CA SER A 891 -10.03 -25.48 39.11
C SER A 891 -9.47 -25.99 40.45
N PHE A 892 -8.55 -25.25 41.03
CA PHE A 892 -7.98 -25.60 42.35
C PHE A 892 -9.03 -25.52 43.44
N ARG A 893 -9.81 -24.45 43.57
CA ARG A 893 -10.86 -24.31 44.60
C ARG A 893 -11.91 -25.41 44.48
N ARG A 894 -12.33 -25.78 43.28
CA ARG A 894 -13.31 -26.85 43.04
C ARG A 894 -12.75 -28.27 43.40
N ARG A 895 -11.48 -28.49 43.14
CA ARG A 895 -10.82 -29.77 43.42
C ARG A 895 -10.28 -29.86 44.85
N ALA A 896 -10.38 -28.79 45.67
CA ALA A 896 -9.86 -28.81 47.04
C ALA A 896 -10.45 -29.94 47.84
N ILE A 897 -11.78 -30.22 47.68
CA ILE A 897 -12.45 -31.34 48.36
C ILE A 897 -11.95 -32.68 47.83
N GLU A 898 -11.82 -32.87 46.52
CA GLU A 898 -11.30 -34.08 45.88
C GLU A 898 -9.83 -34.32 46.30
N LEU A 899 -9.02 -33.26 46.33
CA LEU A 899 -7.63 -33.31 46.80
C LEU A 899 -7.56 -33.69 48.31
N GLY A 900 -8.50 -33.19 49.09
CA GLY A 900 -8.63 -33.56 50.52
C GLY A 900 -8.95 -35.05 50.70
N THR A 901 -9.89 -35.58 49.90
CA THR A 901 -10.20 -37.04 49.90
C THR A 901 -9.03 -37.88 49.40
N LEU A 902 -8.33 -37.49 48.33
CA LEU A 902 -7.15 -38.16 47.84
C LEU A 902 -6.00 -38.19 48.85
N ARG A 903 -5.86 -37.10 49.62
CA ARG A 903 -4.92 -37.05 50.76
C ARG A 903 -5.29 -37.96 51.89
N ALA A 904 -6.60 -38.05 52.21
CA ALA A 904 -7.12 -38.99 53.23
C ALA A 904 -6.93 -40.46 52.81
N LEU A 905 -6.94 -40.77 51.49
CA LEU A 905 -6.65 -42.06 50.91
C LEU A 905 -5.11 -42.37 50.82
N GLY A 906 -4.23 -41.46 51.31
CA GLY A 906 -2.80 -41.70 51.44
C GLY A 906 -1.91 -41.07 50.41
N LEU A 907 -2.39 -40.23 49.49
CA LEU A 907 -1.50 -39.51 48.56
C LEU A 907 -0.63 -38.49 49.31
N SER A 908 0.66 -38.56 49.06
CA SER A 908 1.58 -37.57 49.63
C SER A 908 1.41 -36.17 48.98
N ALA A 909 1.81 -35.12 49.72
CA ALA A 909 1.74 -33.73 49.20
C ALA A 909 2.57 -33.58 47.89
N ARG A 910 3.67 -34.35 47.74
CA ARG A 910 4.53 -34.35 46.55
C ARG A 910 3.78 -35.00 45.37
N GLN A 911 3.08 -36.07 45.56
CA GLN A 911 2.27 -36.73 44.54
C GLN A 911 1.08 -35.85 44.08
N MET A 912 0.45 -35.13 44.98
CA MET A 912 -0.59 -34.16 44.67
C MET A 912 -0.03 -32.97 43.87
N SER A 913 1.15 -32.49 44.23
CA SER A 913 1.81 -31.44 43.43
C SER A 913 2.13 -31.93 42.01
N VAL A 914 2.66 -33.13 41.86
CA VAL A 914 2.95 -33.73 40.54
C VAL A 914 1.66 -33.91 39.73
N TYR A 915 0.60 -34.39 40.36
CA TYR A 915 -0.71 -34.50 39.69
C TYR A 915 -1.21 -33.14 39.11
N LEU A 916 -1.16 -32.07 39.91
CA LEU A 916 -1.60 -30.74 39.50
C LEU A 916 -0.70 -30.16 38.38
N ILE A 917 0.61 -30.22 38.58
CA ILE A 917 1.60 -29.76 37.61
C ILE A 917 1.39 -30.46 36.25
N PHE A 918 1.27 -31.80 36.32
CA PHE A 918 1.11 -32.61 35.09
C PHE A 918 -0.22 -32.33 34.39
N THR A 919 -1.31 -32.11 35.12
CA THR A 919 -2.60 -31.70 34.56
C THR A 919 -2.47 -30.38 33.76
N GLN A 920 -1.74 -29.43 34.29
CA GLN A 920 -1.51 -28.13 33.60
C GLN A 920 -0.56 -28.30 32.40
N ILE A 921 0.55 -29.00 32.54
CA ILE A 921 1.50 -29.20 31.46
C ILE A 921 0.84 -29.99 30.31
N ALA A 922 0.07 -31.03 30.61
CA ALA A 922 -0.63 -31.81 29.59
C ALA A 922 -1.62 -30.95 28.80
N LEU A 923 -2.35 -30.07 29.47
CA LEU A 923 -3.34 -29.17 28.84
C LEU A 923 -2.66 -28.11 27.98
N VAL A 924 -1.64 -27.44 28.56
CA VAL A 924 -0.91 -26.36 27.83
C VAL A 924 -0.08 -26.95 26.70
N GLY A 925 0.59 -28.10 26.94
CA GLY A 925 1.39 -28.76 25.92
C GLY A 925 0.56 -29.23 24.73
N LEU A 926 -0.62 -29.83 25.00
CA LEU A 926 -1.54 -30.21 23.92
C LEU A 926 -2.06 -29.01 23.16
N GLY A 927 -2.45 -27.93 23.88
CA GLY A 927 -2.95 -26.69 23.27
C GLY A 927 -1.89 -25.99 22.43
N ALA A 928 -0.66 -25.93 22.93
CA ALA A 928 0.46 -25.33 22.22
C ALA A 928 0.81 -26.11 20.95
N LEU A 929 0.95 -27.45 21.08
CA LEU A 929 1.25 -28.30 19.93
C LEU A 929 0.13 -28.24 18.89
N ALA A 930 -1.11 -28.40 19.30
CA ALA A 930 -2.25 -28.34 18.37
C ALA A 930 -2.40 -26.97 17.70
N GLY A 931 -2.30 -25.88 18.46
CA GLY A 931 -2.39 -24.53 17.91
C GLY A 931 -1.31 -24.24 16.87
N SER A 932 -0.07 -24.60 17.18
CA SER A 932 1.04 -24.37 16.23
C SER A 932 0.98 -25.26 15.00
N VAL A 933 0.66 -26.54 15.15
CA VAL A 933 0.50 -27.44 14.00
C VAL A 933 -0.63 -26.96 13.08
N ILE A 934 -1.75 -26.53 13.65
CA ILE A 934 -2.87 -25.98 12.87
C ILE A 934 -2.43 -24.66 12.20
N GLY A 935 -1.80 -23.73 12.92
CA GLY A 935 -1.37 -22.44 12.38
C GLY A 935 -0.37 -22.58 11.22
N ILE A 936 0.65 -23.44 11.42
CA ILE A 936 1.64 -23.75 10.38
C ILE A 936 0.97 -24.48 9.19
N GLY A 937 0.13 -25.49 9.44
CA GLY A 937 -0.57 -26.21 8.39
C GLY A 937 -1.44 -25.30 7.53
N ILE A 938 -2.16 -24.36 8.16
CA ILE A 938 -2.95 -23.34 7.46
C ILE A 938 -2.06 -22.39 6.66
N SER A 939 -0.87 -22.05 7.16
CA SER A 939 0.10 -21.23 6.43
C SER A 939 0.49 -21.90 5.11
N PHE A 940 0.86 -23.16 5.11
CA PHE A 940 1.19 -23.91 3.89
C PHE A 940 0.02 -24.07 2.93
N LEU A 941 -1.20 -24.17 3.47
CA LEU A 941 -2.39 -24.39 2.66
C LEU A 941 -2.88 -23.12 1.99
N PHE A 942 -2.89 -22.00 2.69
CA PHE A 942 -3.55 -20.77 2.23
C PHE A 942 -2.61 -19.68 1.73
N ILE A 943 -1.37 -19.56 2.24
CA ILE A 943 -0.47 -18.48 1.81
C ILE A 943 -0.19 -18.51 0.30
N PRO A 944 0.07 -19.67 -0.35
CA PRO A 944 0.25 -19.70 -1.80
C PRO A 944 -0.99 -19.25 -2.58
N LEU A 945 -2.18 -19.49 -2.02
CA LEU A 945 -3.45 -19.12 -2.65
C LEU A 945 -3.80 -17.62 -2.51
N LEU A 946 -3.14 -16.88 -1.61
CA LEU A 946 -3.32 -15.44 -1.50
C LEU A 946 -2.84 -14.69 -2.75
N GLN A 947 -2.01 -15.33 -3.56
CA GLN A 947 -1.36 -14.75 -4.72
C GLN A 947 -2.14 -14.95 -6.04
N VAL A 948 -3.31 -15.59 -6.04
CA VAL A 948 -4.04 -15.85 -7.28
C VAL A 948 -4.56 -14.54 -7.87
N SER A 949 -3.87 -14.07 -8.90
CA SER A 949 -4.32 -12.94 -9.74
C SER A 949 -5.56 -13.35 -10.53
N GLY A 950 -6.49 -12.41 -10.76
CA GLY A 950 -7.76 -12.64 -11.45
C GLY A 950 -7.69 -13.07 -12.92
N SER A 951 -6.50 -13.20 -13.50
CA SER A 951 -6.27 -13.87 -14.78
C SER A 951 -5.58 -15.21 -14.52
N ALA A 952 -6.31 -16.30 -14.70
CA ALA A 952 -5.83 -17.68 -14.53
C ALA A 952 -4.64 -18.08 -15.44
N LEU A 953 -4.05 -17.13 -16.16
CA LEU A 953 -3.08 -17.37 -17.23
C LEU A 953 -1.64 -16.94 -16.90
N ILE A 954 -1.40 -16.17 -15.84
CA ILE A 954 -0.05 -15.70 -15.49
C ILE A 954 0.17 -15.87 -14.00
N ALA A 955 1.06 -16.77 -13.60
CA ALA A 955 1.50 -16.85 -12.21
C ALA A 955 2.20 -15.55 -11.86
N PRO A 956 1.82 -14.86 -10.77
CA PRO A 956 2.52 -13.67 -10.33
C PRO A 956 3.93 -14.07 -9.90
N ILE A 957 4.91 -13.35 -10.41
CA ILE A 957 6.32 -13.55 -10.15
C ILE A 957 6.80 -12.42 -9.26
N PRO A 958 7.48 -12.70 -8.15
CA PRO A 958 7.86 -13.98 -7.55
C PRO A 958 6.72 -14.70 -6.80
N ALA A 959 6.75 -16.03 -6.77
CA ALA A 959 5.74 -16.83 -6.07
C ALA A 959 5.84 -16.67 -4.55
N PHE A 960 4.67 -16.69 -3.85
CA PHE A 960 4.62 -16.74 -2.38
C PHE A 960 5.03 -18.13 -1.89
N ILE A 961 6.27 -18.25 -1.41
CA ILE A 961 6.73 -19.45 -0.74
C ILE A 961 6.50 -19.27 0.76
N PRO A 962 5.66 -20.11 1.41
CA PRO A 962 5.42 -20.01 2.84
C PRO A 962 6.71 -20.18 3.61
N ARG A 963 7.11 -19.16 4.36
CA ARG A 963 8.29 -19.22 5.26
C ARG A 963 7.84 -19.16 6.71
N ILE A 964 8.28 -20.15 7.50
CA ILE A 964 7.97 -20.19 8.92
C ILE A 964 8.98 -19.34 9.68
N ASP A 965 8.48 -18.44 10.50
CA ASP A 965 9.30 -17.61 11.39
C ASP A 965 9.55 -18.34 12.73
N TRP A 966 10.50 -19.27 12.74
CA TRP A 966 10.87 -20.01 13.95
C TRP A 966 11.37 -19.11 15.08
N GLN A 967 11.96 -17.96 14.77
CA GLN A 967 12.49 -17.04 15.78
C GLN A 967 11.35 -16.42 16.60
N ASN A 968 10.33 -15.87 15.95
CA ASN A 968 9.17 -15.30 16.64
C ASN A 968 8.31 -16.38 17.30
N ILE A 969 8.16 -17.56 16.68
CA ILE A 969 7.45 -18.70 17.29
C ILE A 969 8.18 -19.19 18.55
N SER A 970 9.49 -19.29 18.58
CA SER A 970 10.24 -19.69 19.77
C SER A 970 10.13 -18.67 20.90
N LEU A 971 10.17 -17.36 20.59
CA LEU A 971 9.94 -16.30 21.57
C LEU A 971 8.56 -16.43 22.22
N LEU A 972 7.56 -16.75 21.42
CA LEU A 972 6.19 -16.98 21.85
C LEU A 972 6.09 -18.17 22.84
N TYR A 973 6.75 -19.29 22.53
CA TYR A 973 6.82 -20.42 23.46
C TYR A 973 7.53 -20.04 24.75
N ALA A 974 8.59 -19.25 24.69
CA ALA A 974 9.30 -18.78 25.87
C ALA A 974 8.40 -17.92 26.76
N ALA A 975 7.65 -16.97 26.18
CA ALA A 975 6.69 -16.14 26.89
C ALA A 975 5.57 -16.96 27.54
N LEU A 976 5.01 -17.93 26.81
CA LEU A 976 3.97 -18.84 27.32
C LEU A 976 4.53 -19.74 28.43
N GLY A 977 5.74 -20.25 28.27
CA GLY A 977 6.43 -21.05 29.27
C GLY A 977 6.70 -20.28 30.56
N ALA A 978 7.10 -19.02 30.46
CA ALA A 978 7.26 -18.12 31.59
C ALA A 978 5.92 -17.90 32.33
N ALA A 979 4.85 -17.63 31.58
CA ALA A 979 3.50 -17.45 32.14
C ALA A 979 3.01 -18.74 32.85
N LEU A 980 3.18 -19.90 32.22
CA LEU A 980 2.85 -21.20 32.81
C LEU A 980 3.63 -21.42 34.10
N SER A 981 4.93 -21.15 34.10
CA SER A 981 5.79 -21.26 35.27
C SER A 981 5.30 -20.40 36.45
N LEU A 982 4.89 -19.14 36.17
CA LEU A 982 4.29 -18.27 37.19
C LEU A 982 3.00 -18.86 37.75
N VAL A 983 2.09 -19.36 36.89
CA VAL A 983 0.86 -20.02 37.32
C VAL A 983 1.14 -21.26 38.18
N LEU A 984 2.13 -22.09 37.80
CA LEU A 984 2.54 -23.26 38.55
C LEU A 984 3.13 -22.90 39.92
N ILE A 985 4.02 -21.90 39.97
CA ILE A 985 4.60 -21.41 41.22
C ILE A 985 3.49 -20.91 42.14
N PHE A 986 2.58 -20.11 41.62
CA PHE A 986 1.45 -19.59 42.40
C PHE A 986 0.57 -20.73 42.94
N SER A 987 0.25 -21.73 42.10
CA SER A 987 -0.55 -22.89 42.48
C SER A 987 0.13 -23.73 43.59
N LEU A 988 1.45 -23.90 43.49
CA LEU A 988 2.25 -24.64 44.51
C LEU A 988 2.36 -23.87 45.83
N LEU A 989 2.56 -22.57 45.80
CA LEU A 989 2.58 -21.71 46.98
C LEU A 989 1.24 -21.74 47.74
N PHE A 990 0.15 -21.72 46.94
CA PHE A 990 -1.20 -21.80 47.53
C PHE A 990 -1.47 -23.18 48.11
N LEU A 991 -0.99 -24.26 47.47
CA LEU A 991 -1.13 -25.65 48.00
C LEU A 991 -0.39 -25.82 49.33
N ARG A 992 0.78 -25.20 49.49
CA ARG A 992 1.56 -25.22 50.75
C ARG A 992 0.82 -24.51 51.90
N ARG A 993 -0.03 -23.52 51.63
CA ARG A 993 -0.79 -22.77 52.65
C ARG A 993 -2.08 -23.49 53.08
N LEU A 994 -2.56 -24.50 52.37
CA LEU A 994 -3.78 -25.21 52.69
C LEU A 994 -3.60 -26.17 53.86
N ARG A 995 -4.27 -25.86 54.97
CA ARG A 995 -4.38 -26.80 56.13
C ARG A 995 -5.54 -27.75 55.87
N VAL A 996 -5.27 -29.08 55.91
CA VAL A 996 -6.23 -30.15 55.60
C VAL A 996 -7.50 -30.09 56.43
N PHE A 997 -7.41 -29.62 57.65
CA PHE A 997 -8.51 -29.51 58.56
C PHE A 997 -9.57 -28.47 58.12
N GLU A 998 -9.14 -27.36 57.50
CA GLU A 998 -10.04 -26.34 57.02
C GLU A 998 -10.80 -26.77 55.77
N VAL A 999 -10.20 -27.60 54.92
CA VAL A 999 -10.82 -28.09 53.68
C VAL A 999 -11.91 -29.12 53.98
N VAL A 1000 -11.69 -30.00 54.94
CA VAL A 1000 -12.71 -30.99 55.37
C VAL A 1000 -13.88 -30.28 56.05
N LYS A 1001 -13.63 -29.21 56.79
CA LYS A 1001 -14.69 -28.43 57.47
C LYS A 1001 -15.54 -27.63 56.48
N MET A 1002 -14.96 -27.14 55.36
CA MET A 1002 -15.70 -26.48 54.28
C MET A 1002 -16.58 -27.44 53.44
N GLY A 1003 -16.31 -28.72 53.45
CA GLY A 1003 -17.13 -29.75 52.80
C GLY A 1003 -18.33 -30.25 53.63
N ALA A 1004 -18.34 -29.89 54.93
CA ALA A 1004 -19.41 -30.29 55.88
C ALA A 1004 -20.43 -29.13 56.12
N THR A 1005 -20.15 -27.92 55.58
CA THR A 1005 -21.09 -26.80 55.55
C THR A 1005 -21.46 -26.54 54.06
#